data_ad713e7a69982e5204cf726fe67b4cdf
#
_entry.id   ad713e7a69982e5204cf726fe67b4cdf
#
_cell.length_a   1.000
_cell.length_b   1.000
_cell.length_c   1.000
_cell.angle_alpha   90.00
_cell.angle_beta   90.00
_cell.angle_gamma   90.00
#
_symmetry.space_group_name_H-M   'P 1'
#
loop_
_entity.id
_entity.type
_entity.pdbx_description
1 polymer ?
#
loop_
_entity_poly.entity_id
_entity_poly.type
_entity_poly.pdbx_seq_one_letter_code
_entity_poly.pdbx_strand_id
1 'polypeptide(L)'
;MMENEAKHTIEVYGARVHNLKNIDVTIPRNSLTVITGLSGSGKSSLAFDTLFAEGQRRYIETFSAYARNFLGNMERPDVDKISGLSPVISIEQKTTNKNPRSTVGTTTEIYDFLRLLYARAGQAFSYLSGKPMVRYTEEQVIHLILHDYAGRKVYLLAPLVRNRKGHYKELFESVRRKGYLYVCVDGSICEVMPGMKLDRYRNHSIQVVVDRLCVREQDEKRLHNSVAVAMRLGEGELMVYDADDETSRHYSKRLMCPDTGLSYHDPAPHNFSFNSPQGACPRCKGLGYVNLIDLDKLIPDRSLSVRSGAILPLGKYRNNMVFWQIAAVLERHDADLDTPVQELPDEALHEILYGTVDRVRISAQLLHTGSDLYVEYEGLVKVIENADEAEATESSRRWADQFSKVAVCPECGGARLNREALHFRIDGKNIAELAAMDISELYNWMEGLEDRLTDHQRKIAPEILKELRGRLRFLLDVGLDYLSLNRSSVSLSGGESQRIRLATQIGSQLVNVLYILDEPSIGLHQRDNRRLISSLKALRDLGNTVIVVEHDEEMMQSADYVVDMGPRAGRLGGEVVFQGTPRQMLQSDTLTARYLRGECAIEVPSVRRKGLGHSLWLRGATGNNLKGVDVEFPLGCLICVTGVSGSGKSTLINDTLQPILSKHFYRSLREPLPYTAIEGLEYVDKVVNVDQSPLGRVPRSNPATYTGVFNDIRALFVSLPEAKIRGYKSGRFSFNVKGGRCEACGGNGYKTIEMNFLPDVYVPCEVCHGKRYNRETLEVRFKGKSIADVLDMTINRAVEFFENQPTILSKIKVLQDVGLGYIKLGQPSTTLSGGESQRVKLATELAKKETGNTVYILDEPTTGLHFEDIRVLLGVLNRLVERGNTVIVIEHNLDVIKAADYLIDMGPGGGREGGRLLFEGTPEQLAQSGVGYTSAFLKEVLHKAHPNA
;
A
#
# COMPACT_ATOMS: atom_id res chain seq x y z
N MET A 1 32.76 4.90 -41.68
CA MET A 1 31.34 5.20 -41.56
C MET A 1 30.59 4.17 -40.67
N MET A 2 30.81 2.85 -40.85
CA MET A 2 30.11 1.82 -40.02
C MET A 2 30.42 1.84 -38.51
N GLU A 3 31.63 2.26 -38.08
CA GLU A 3 31.94 2.33 -36.64
C GLU A 3 31.31 3.53 -35.91
N ASN A 4 30.87 4.57 -36.63
CA ASN A 4 30.21 5.73 -36.03
C ASN A 4 28.69 5.53 -35.88
N GLU A 5 28.06 4.67 -36.70
CA GLU A 5 26.63 4.36 -36.60
C GLU A 5 26.32 3.48 -35.38
N ALA A 6 27.21 2.56 -35.01
CA ALA A 6 27.08 1.69 -33.82
C ALA A 6 27.08 2.45 -32.48
N LYS A 7 27.48 3.72 -32.46
CA LYS A 7 27.42 4.57 -31.26
C LYS A 7 26.05 5.20 -31.01
N HIS A 8 25.16 5.16 -32.01
CA HIS A 8 23.85 5.81 -31.95
C HIS A 8 22.66 4.85 -31.83
N THR A 9 22.89 3.55 -31.85
CA THR A 9 21.85 2.53 -31.83
C THR A 9 22.12 1.43 -30.79
N ILE A 10 21.05 0.85 -30.24
CA ILE A 10 21.05 -0.43 -29.54
C ILE A 10 20.69 -1.49 -30.59
N GLU A 11 21.54 -2.49 -30.75
CA GLU A 11 21.35 -3.55 -31.72
C GLU A 11 21.24 -4.89 -31.00
N VAL A 12 20.18 -5.62 -31.29
CA VAL A 12 19.91 -6.97 -30.80
C VAL A 12 19.92 -7.91 -31.99
N TYR A 13 20.73 -8.95 -31.94
CA TYR A 13 20.84 -9.96 -32.99
C TYR A 13 20.48 -11.33 -32.45
N GLY A 14 19.60 -12.03 -33.16
CA GLY A 14 19.27 -13.42 -32.87
C GLY A 14 18.60 -13.68 -31.53
N ALA A 15 17.67 -12.84 -31.11
CA ALA A 15 16.96 -13.04 -29.83
C ALA A 15 15.94 -14.19 -29.93
N ARG A 16 16.06 -15.17 -29.00
CA ARG A 16 15.26 -16.40 -28.98
C ARG A 16 14.59 -16.66 -27.61
N VAL A 17 14.56 -15.65 -26.75
CA VAL A 17 13.98 -15.77 -25.40
C VAL A 17 12.48 -16.03 -25.50
N HIS A 18 11.98 -17.02 -24.77
CA HIS A 18 10.57 -17.44 -24.72
C HIS A 18 9.96 -17.74 -26.12
N ASN A 19 9.12 -16.85 -26.64
CA ASN A 19 8.45 -17.02 -27.92
C ASN A 19 9.13 -16.25 -29.08
N LEU A 20 10.21 -15.55 -28.81
CA LEU A 20 10.94 -14.81 -29.84
C LEU A 20 11.57 -15.76 -30.90
N LYS A 21 11.41 -15.43 -32.15
CA LYS A 21 11.79 -16.28 -33.30
C LYS A 21 13.08 -15.84 -33.98
N ASN A 22 14.18 -15.81 -33.22
CA ASN A 22 15.50 -15.42 -33.74
C ASN A 22 15.44 -14.03 -34.39
N ILE A 23 14.97 -13.06 -33.67
CA ILE A 23 14.71 -11.71 -34.18
C ILE A 23 15.90 -10.78 -34.05
N ASP A 24 16.03 -9.88 -35.05
CA ASP A 24 16.96 -8.77 -35.05
C ASP A 24 16.20 -7.46 -34.88
N VAL A 25 16.68 -6.60 -33.98
CA VAL A 25 16.02 -5.32 -33.64
C VAL A 25 17.07 -4.22 -33.49
N THR A 26 16.80 -3.07 -34.10
CA THR A 26 17.62 -1.87 -33.96
C THR A 26 16.80 -0.75 -33.34
N ILE A 27 17.27 -0.21 -32.21
CA ILE A 27 16.58 0.84 -31.43
C ILE A 27 17.50 2.07 -31.38
N PRO A 28 17.05 3.26 -31.80
CA PRO A 28 17.84 4.49 -31.67
C PRO A 28 18.13 4.83 -30.23
N ARG A 29 19.32 5.30 -29.91
CA ARG A 29 19.65 5.86 -28.59
C ARG A 29 19.14 7.28 -28.47
N ASN A 30 19.00 7.78 -27.21
CA ASN A 30 18.48 9.11 -26.90
C ASN A 30 17.13 9.37 -27.59
N SER A 31 16.28 8.36 -27.62
CA SER A 31 14.95 8.40 -28.21
C SER A 31 13.90 7.80 -27.26
N LEU A 32 12.65 8.19 -27.48
CA LEU A 32 11.48 7.54 -26.90
C LEU A 32 11.00 6.47 -27.88
N THR A 33 11.23 5.20 -27.55
CA THR A 33 10.83 4.05 -28.36
C THR A 33 9.66 3.33 -27.71
N VAL A 34 8.59 3.09 -28.47
CA VAL A 34 7.44 2.30 -28.02
C VAL A 34 7.51 0.90 -28.64
N ILE A 35 7.45 -0.14 -27.79
CA ILE A 35 7.28 -1.54 -28.19
C ILE A 35 5.81 -1.90 -28.03
N THR A 36 5.13 -2.20 -29.13
CA THR A 36 3.69 -2.51 -29.16
C THR A 36 3.40 -3.86 -29.81
N GLY A 37 2.12 -4.24 -29.91
CA GLY A 37 1.64 -5.49 -30.52
C GLY A 37 0.66 -6.24 -29.61
N LEU A 38 0.07 -7.32 -30.09
CA LEU A 38 -0.91 -8.13 -29.37
C LEU A 38 -0.41 -8.62 -28.00
N SER A 39 -1.31 -8.86 -27.05
CA SER A 39 -0.95 -9.52 -25.80
C SER A 39 -0.35 -10.90 -26.07
N GLY A 40 0.83 -11.19 -25.45
CA GLY A 40 1.58 -12.42 -25.71
C GLY A 40 2.35 -12.46 -27.05
N SER A 41 2.52 -11.34 -27.76
CA SER A 41 3.33 -11.27 -28.99
C SER A 41 4.84 -11.30 -28.77
N GLY A 42 5.34 -11.15 -27.52
CA GLY A 42 6.76 -11.18 -27.19
C GLY A 42 7.36 -9.82 -26.79
N LYS A 43 6.54 -8.80 -26.58
CA LYS A 43 6.98 -7.45 -26.15
C LYS A 43 7.83 -7.46 -24.87
N SER A 44 7.29 -8.05 -23.82
CA SER A 44 7.97 -8.14 -22.52
C SER A 44 9.20 -9.05 -22.61
N SER A 45 9.16 -10.10 -23.44
CA SER A 45 10.32 -10.95 -23.71
C SER A 45 11.48 -10.18 -24.36
N LEU A 46 11.18 -9.25 -25.27
CA LEU A 46 12.20 -8.37 -25.86
C LEU A 46 12.69 -7.31 -24.86
N ALA A 47 11.75 -6.59 -24.21
CA ALA A 47 12.09 -5.44 -23.35
C ALA A 47 12.75 -5.86 -22.02
N PHE A 48 12.13 -6.81 -21.30
CA PHE A 48 12.56 -7.20 -19.94
C PHE A 48 13.45 -8.44 -19.95
N ASP A 49 13.02 -9.54 -20.57
CA ASP A 49 13.76 -10.81 -20.52
C ASP A 49 14.99 -10.82 -21.44
N THR A 50 15.12 -9.85 -22.37
CA THR A 50 16.27 -9.72 -23.26
C THR A 50 17.10 -8.48 -22.94
N LEU A 51 16.58 -7.26 -23.18
CA LEU A 51 17.34 -6.01 -23.04
C LEU A 51 17.68 -5.68 -21.58
N PHE A 52 16.68 -5.71 -20.69
CA PHE A 52 16.90 -5.45 -19.27
C PHE A 52 17.76 -6.51 -18.63
N ALA A 53 17.45 -7.79 -18.85
CA ALA A 53 18.20 -8.91 -18.29
C ALA A 53 19.68 -8.88 -18.66
N GLU A 54 20.03 -8.59 -19.94
CA GLU A 54 21.43 -8.47 -20.36
C GLU A 54 22.09 -7.21 -19.78
N GLY A 55 21.40 -6.09 -19.73
CA GLY A 55 21.93 -4.86 -19.13
C GLY A 55 22.22 -5.03 -17.64
N GLN A 56 21.31 -5.67 -16.89
CA GLN A 56 21.49 -5.99 -15.48
C GLN A 56 22.64 -7.00 -15.28
N ARG A 57 22.72 -8.04 -16.10
CA ARG A 57 23.82 -9.01 -16.07
C ARG A 57 25.17 -8.32 -16.22
N ARG A 58 25.33 -7.45 -17.23
CA ARG A 58 26.57 -6.68 -17.46
C ARG A 58 26.92 -5.78 -16.28
N TYR A 59 25.90 -5.15 -15.66
CA TYR A 59 26.11 -4.31 -14.49
C TYR A 59 26.62 -5.14 -13.30
N ILE A 60 26.04 -6.31 -13.04
CA ILE A 60 26.47 -7.21 -11.97
C ILE A 60 27.89 -7.77 -12.23
N GLU A 61 28.27 -7.98 -13.47
CA GLU A 61 29.63 -8.41 -13.83
C GLU A 61 30.71 -7.38 -13.42
N THR A 62 30.37 -6.11 -13.26
CA THR A 62 31.31 -5.09 -12.80
C THR A 62 31.60 -5.18 -11.30
N PHE A 63 30.82 -5.94 -10.54
CA PHE A 63 31.01 -6.10 -9.10
C PHE A 63 32.15 -7.07 -8.77
N SER A 64 32.66 -6.97 -7.52
CA SER A 64 33.67 -7.90 -6.99
C SER A 64 33.18 -9.34 -7.03
N ALA A 65 34.09 -10.31 -7.10
CA ALA A 65 33.75 -11.74 -7.06
C ALA A 65 32.93 -12.13 -5.82
N TYR A 66 33.18 -11.50 -4.68
CA TYR A 66 32.42 -11.70 -3.46
C TYR A 66 30.96 -11.24 -3.61
N ALA A 67 30.73 -10.02 -4.12
CA ALA A 67 29.39 -9.51 -4.36
C ALA A 67 28.63 -10.33 -5.41
N ARG A 68 29.30 -10.79 -6.48
CA ARG A 68 28.68 -11.65 -7.50
C ARG A 68 28.23 -13.01 -6.92
N ASN A 69 29.04 -13.64 -6.05
CA ASN A 69 28.66 -14.90 -5.41
C ASN A 69 27.43 -14.72 -4.48
N PHE A 70 27.28 -13.54 -3.88
CA PHE A 70 26.15 -13.21 -3.02
C PHE A 70 24.88 -12.89 -3.81
N LEU A 71 25.00 -12.21 -4.96
CA LEU A 71 23.88 -11.82 -5.83
C LEU A 71 23.42 -12.94 -6.76
N GLY A 72 24.18 -14.04 -6.86
CA GLY A 72 23.93 -15.16 -7.77
C GLY A 72 24.39 -14.89 -9.22
N ASN A 73 24.68 -15.98 -9.95
CA ASN A 73 24.98 -15.89 -11.37
C ASN A 73 23.70 -15.72 -12.16
N MET A 74 23.53 -14.58 -12.82
CA MET A 74 22.45 -14.37 -13.79
C MET A 74 22.78 -15.12 -15.09
N GLU A 75 21.84 -15.92 -15.58
CA GLU A 75 21.95 -16.58 -16.88
C GLU A 75 21.90 -15.52 -17.98
N ARG A 76 22.73 -15.69 -19.00
CA ARG A 76 22.70 -14.85 -20.19
C ARG A 76 21.41 -15.12 -20.98
N PRO A 77 20.67 -14.10 -21.41
CA PRO A 77 19.55 -14.29 -22.32
C PRO A 77 19.97 -15.04 -23.59
N ASP A 78 19.07 -15.83 -24.16
CA ASP A 78 19.33 -16.53 -25.42
C ASP A 78 19.32 -15.55 -26.61
N VAL A 79 20.48 -14.95 -26.83
CA VAL A 79 20.73 -13.98 -27.90
C VAL A 79 22.14 -14.18 -28.46
N ASP A 80 22.32 -13.95 -29.75
CA ASP A 80 23.63 -14.01 -30.37
C ASP A 80 24.51 -12.84 -29.91
N LYS A 81 24.01 -11.62 -30.05
CA LYS A 81 24.75 -10.40 -29.69
C LYS A 81 23.80 -9.25 -29.29
N ILE A 82 24.20 -8.47 -28.31
CA ILE A 82 23.60 -7.15 -28.02
C ILE A 82 24.72 -6.10 -27.90
N SER A 83 24.60 -5.01 -28.69
CA SER A 83 25.53 -3.88 -28.69
C SER A 83 24.82 -2.57 -28.35
N GLY A 84 25.56 -1.55 -27.91
CA GLY A 84 25.05 -0.22 -27.64
C GLY A 84 24.26 -0.04 -26.35
N LEU A 85 24.18 -1.05 -25.44
CA LEU A 85 23.48 -0.92 -24.17
C LEU A 85 24.18 0.06 -23.24
N SER A 86 23.42 1.01 -22.71
CA SER A 86 23.75 1.84 -21.53
C SER A 86 23.37 1.12 -20.23
N PRO A 87 23.77 1.62 -19.04
CA PRO A 87 23.21 1.16 -17.78
C PRO A 87 21.68 1.16 -17.83
N VAL A 88 21.05 0.10 -17.34
CA VAL A 88 19.62 -0.14 -17.51
C VAL A 88 18.86 0.02 -16.19
N ILE A 89 17.73 0.72 -16.24
CA ILE A 89 16.77 0.82 -15.13
C ILE A 89 15.40 0.38 -15.61
N SER A 90 14.78 -0.60 -14.93
CA SER A 90 13.41 -0.99 -15.20
C SER A 90 12.43 -0.37 -14.22
N ILE A 91 11.27 0.04 -14.72
CA ILE A 91 10.16 0.56 -13.92
C ILE A 91 8.93 -0.30 -14.22
N GLU A 92 8.85 -1.41 -13.48
CA GLU A 92 7.76 -2.38 -13.60
C GLU A 92 6.56 -1.99 -12.72
N GLN A 93 5.40 -2.52 -13.08
CA GLN A 93 4.13 -2.30 -12.39
C GLN A 93 4.02 -3.05 -11.05
N LYS A 94 4.79 -4.13 -10.85
CA LYS A 94 4.67 -4.97 -9.65
C LYS A 94 5.06 -4.20 -8.39
N THR A 95 4.11 -4.01 -7.48
CA THR A 95 4.35 -3.46 -6.15
C THR A 95 5.00 -4.53 -5.28
N THR A 96 6.31 -4.44 -5.06
CA THR A 96 7.06 -5.35 -4.19
C THR A 96 7.07 -4.93 -2.72
N ASN A 97 6.70 -3.67 -2.45
CA ASN A 97 6.80 -3.13 -1.10
C ASN A 97 5.57 -3.44 -0.26
N LYS A 98 5.67 -4.46 0.62
CA LYS A 98 4.64 -4.85 1.59
C LYS A 98 4.83 -4.21 2.97
N ASN A 99 5.83 -3.33 3.12
CA ASN A 99 6.12 -2.72 4.40
C ASN A 99 5.05 -1.66 4.75
N PRO A 100 4.27 -1.84 5.83
CA PRO A 100 3.21 -0.90 6.22
C PRO A 100 3.75 0.47 6.68
N ARG A 101 5.05 0.57 6.94
CA ARG A 101 5.72 1.83 7.31
C ARG A 101 6.19 2.63 6.10
N SER A 102 6.20 2.05 4.90
CA SER A 102 6.57 2.76 3.68
C SER A 102 5.44 3.70 3.24
N THR A 103 5.79 4.94 2.95
CA THR A 103 4.85 5.99 2.50
C THR A 103 5.34 6.63 1.22
N VAL A 104 4.47 7.39 0.53
CA VAL A 104 4.87 8.20 -0.63
C VAL A 104 6.07 9.07 -0.28
N GLY A 105 6.03 9.79 0.85
CA GLY A 105 7.11 10.67 1.29
C GLY A 105 8.44 9.97 1.52
N THR A 106 8.45 8.73 2.06
CA THR A 106 9.68 7.96 2.27
C THR A 106 10.21 7.34 0.98
N THR A 107 9.32 6.93 0.07
CA THR A 107 9.72 6.35 -1.22
C THR A 107 10.31 7.39 -2.17
N THR A 108 9.85 8.64 -2.08
CA THR A 108 10.32 9.78 -2.88
C THR A 108 11.47 10.54 -2.21
N GLU A 109 11.88 10.14 -1.02
CA GLU A 109 12.87 10.82 -0.17
C GLU A 109 12.46 12.26 0.26
N ILE A 110 11.28 12.74 -0.14
CA ILE A 110 10.79 14.08 0.23
C ILE A 110 10.67 14.22 1.75
N TYR A 111 10.23 13.14 2.43
CA TYR A 111 10.11 13.13 3.89
C TYR A 111 11.47 13.27 4.59
N ASP A 112 12.56 12.80 3.97
CA ASP A 112 13.91 12.94 4.51
C ASP A 112 14.38 14.40 4.50
N PHE A 113 14.07 15.13 3.43
CA PHE A 113 14.33 16.58 3.37
C PHE A 113 13.41 17.36 4.32
N LEU A 114 12.15 16.96 4.50
CA LEU A 114 11.27 17.58 5.49
C LEU A 114 11.79 17.38 6.91
N ARG A 115 12.27 16.18 7.26
CA ARG A 115 12.91 15.92 8.57
C ARG A 115 14.13 16.81 8.80
N LEU A 116 14.95 16.98 7.77
CA LEU A 116 16.12 17.86 7.82
C LEU A 116 15.70 19.33 8.01
N LEU A 117 14.66 19.78 7.28
CA LEU A 117 14.13 21.13 7.38
C LEU A 117 13.63 21.41 8.81
N TYR A 118 12.82 20.51 9.39
CA TYR A 118 12.30 20.67 10.76
C TYR A 118 13.39 20.58 11.82
N ALA A 119 14.41 19.75 11.64
CA ALA A 119 15.54 19.65 12.56
C ALA A 119 16.40 20.91 12.57
N ARG A 120 16.49 21.63 11.45
CA ARG A 120 17.36 22.81 11.29
C ARG A 120 16.63 24.14 11.45
N ALA A 121 15.40 24.23 10.99
CA ALA A 121 14.61 25.46 10.92
C ALA A 121 13.30 25.42 11.74
N GLY A 122 12.94 24.26 12.32
CA GLY A 122 11.71 24.12 13.12
C GLY A 122 11.77 24.89 14.43
N GLN A 123 10.72 25.66 14.73
CA GLN A 123 10.53 26.32 16.02
C GLN A 123 9.78 25.40 16.98
N ALA A 124 10.37 25.13 18.14
CA ALA A 124 9.75 24.26 19.16
C ALA A 124 8.74 25.01 20.02
N PHE A 125 7.59 24.34 20.29
CA PHE A 125 6.54 24.81 21.19
C PHE A 125 6.28 23.76 22.28
N SER A 126 6.00 24.24 23.49
CA SER A 126 5.64 23.34 24.58
C SER A 126 4.24 22.70 24.36
N TYR A 127 4.13 21.37 24.44
CA TYR A 127 2.84 20.70 24.37
C TYR A 127 1.95 20.88 25.62
N LEU A 128 2.50 21.45 26.71
CA LEU A 128 1.75 21.75 27.92
C LEU A 128 1.18 23.17 27.90
N SER A 129 1.98 24.17 27.48
CA SER A 129 1.60 25.60 27.55
C SER A 129 1.29 26.22 26.19
N GLY A 130 1.65 25.57 25.07
CA GLY A 130 1.55 26.12 23.73
C GLY A 130 2.55 27.26 23.41
N LYS A 131 3.40 27.65 24.39
CA LYS A 131 4.36 28.75 24.22
C LYS A 131 5.63 28.26 23.53
N PRO A 132 6.36 29.15 22.82
CA PRO A 132 7.64 28.82 22.19
C PRO A 132 8.67 28.44 23.25
N MET A 133 9.47 27.43 22.93
CA MET A 133 10.59 26.99 23.76
C MET A 133 11.84 27.80 23.44
N VAL A 134 12.62 28.07 24.46
CA VAL A 134 13.78 28.96 24.38
C VAL A 134 15.04 28.25 24.86
N ARG A 135 16.17 28.58 24.28
CA ARG A 135 17.51 28.26 24.78
C ARG A 135 18.14 29.52 25.29
N TYR A 136 18.82 29.43 26.41
CA TYR A 136 19.54 30.54 26.97
C TYR A 136 21.03 30.21 27.05
N THR A 137 21.88 31.17 26.69
CA THR A 137 23.31 31.14 27.08
C THR A 137 23.41 31.54 28.55
N GLU A 138 24.53 31.20 29.23
CA GLU A 138 24.77 31.62 30.61
C GLU A 138 24.72 33.14 30.75
N GLU A 139 25.29 33.88 29.80
CA GLU A 139 25.27 35.36 29.77
C GLU A 139 23.86 35.92 29.65
N GLN A 140 23.02 35.32 28.78
CA GLN A 140 21.59 35.70 28.65
C GLN A 140 20.82 35.43 29.94
N VAL A 141 21.05 34.29 30.59
CA VAL A 141 20.42 33.99 31.90
C VAL A 141 20.77 34.99 32.95
N ILE A 142 22.06 35.35 33.06
CA ILE A 142 22.58 36.39 33.99
C ILE A 142 21.92 37.73 33.75
N HIS A 143 21.91 38.16 32.48
CA HIS A 143 21.28 39.42 32.08
C HIS A 143 19.78 39.45 32.40
N LEU A 144 19.06 38.37 32.12
CA LEU A 144 17.63 38.24 32.47
C LEU A 144 17.40 38.26 33.99
N ILE A 145 18.22 37.55 34.77
CA ILE A 145 18.11 37.56 36.25
C ILE A 145 18.34 38.98 36.80
N LEU A 146 19.38 39.69 36.31
CA LEU A 146 19.67 41.05 36.75
C LEU A 146 18.56 42.04 36.38
N HIS A 147 17.89 41.85 35.23
CA HIS A 147 16.85 42.73 34.77
C HIS A 147 15.49 42.41 35.44
N ASP A 148 15.05 41.13 35.39
CA ASP A 148 13.71 40.75 35.78
C ASP A 148 13.53 40.67 37.31
N TYR A 149 14.62 40.43 38.07
CA TYR A 149 14.59 40.26 39.54
C TYR A 149 15.40 41.33 40.27
N ALA A 150 15.62 42.50 39.70
CA ALA A 150 16.38 43.60 40.31
C ALA A 150 15.76 43.98 41.67
N GLY A 151 16.55 43.92 42.76
CA GLY A 151 16.12 44.22 44.14
C GLY A 151 15.36 43.11 44.86
N ARG A 152 15.04 42.00 44.19
CA ARG A 152 14.27 40.88 44.77
C ARG A 152 15.17 39.80 45.39
N LYS A 153 14.61 39.03 46.35
CA LYS A 153 15.30 37.87 46.91
C LYS A 153 15.00 36.62 46.07
N VAL A 154 16.04 36.06 45.49
CA VAL A 154 15.91 34.87 44.66
C VAL A 154 16.75 33.70 45.17
N TYR A 155 16.28 32.49 44.94
CA TYR A 155 17.04 31.27 45.13
C TYR A 155 17.38 30.68 43.78
N LEU A 156 18.66 30.35 43.58
CA LEU A 156 19.16 29.65 42.41
C LEU A 156 19.16 28.17 42.69
N LEU A 157 18.34 27.42 41.95
CA LEU A 157 18.07 26.01 42.16
C LEU A 157 18.61 25.18 40.98
N ALA A 158 19.31 24.09 41.30
CA ALA A 158 19.74 23.11 40.30
C ALA A 158 18.82 21.87 40.35
N PRO A 159 18.06 21.54 39.28
CA PRO A 159 17.19 20.38 39.27
C PRO A 159 18.03 19.09 39.20
N LEU A 160 17.77 18.13 40.13
CA LEU A 160 18.43 16.83 40.17
C LEU A 160 17.47 15.67 39.86
N VAL A 161 16.20 15.79 40.24
CA VAL A 161 15.17 14.79 40.02
C VAL A 161 13.89 15.48 39.55
N ARG A 162 13.24 14.94 38.52
CA ARG A 162 11.97 15.45 37.99
C ARG A 162 10.93 14.34 37.91
N ASN A 163 9.87 14.50 38.74
CA ASN A 163 8.67 13.67 38.68
C ASN A 163 8.94 12.16 38.66
N ARG A 164 9.83 11.66 39.52
CA ARG A 164 10.22 10.23 39.59
C ARG A 164 9.96 9.66 40.99
N LYS A 165 9.53 8.38 41.02
CA LYS A 165 9.37 7.63 42.28
C LYS A 165 10.74 7.27 42.86
N GLY A 166 10.85 7.31 44.20
CA GLY A 166 12.06 6.89 44.88
C GLY A 166 12.17 7.53 46.28
N HIS A 167 12.94 6.92 47.20
CA HIS A 167 13.18 7.45 48.55
C HIS A 167 14.34 8.42 48.66
N TYR A 168 15.25 8.46 47.63
CA TYR A 168 16.35 9.42 47.41
C TYR A 168 17.32 9.64 48.57
N LYS A 169 17.44 8.72 49.56
CA LYS A 169 18.34 8.83 50.68
C LYS A 169 19.81 9.09 50.30
N GLU A 170 20.32 8.32 49.31
CA GLU A 170 21.71 8.45 48.82
C GLU A 170 21.93 9.81 48.14
N LEU A 171 20.94 10.31 47.40
CA LEU A 171 20.99 11.61 46.76
C LEU A 171 21.13 12.73 47.81
N PHE A 172 20.31 12.74 48.87
CA PHE A 172 20.40 13.74 49.95
C PHE A 172 21.74 13.67 50.69
N GLU A 173 22.28 12.48 50.97
CA GLU A 173 23.60 12.32 51.55
C GLU A 173 24.73 12.83 50.60
N SER A 174 24.59 12.63 49.28
CA SER A 174 25.52 13.17 48.28
C SER A 174 25.48 14.70 48.22
N VAL A 175 24.29 15.29 48.20
CA VAL A 175 24.06 16.75 48.21
C VAL A 175 24.70 17.36 49.46
N ARG A 176 24.49 16.77 50.64
CA ARG A 176 25.08 17.22 51.89
C ARG A 176 26.61 17.13 51.93
N ARG A 177 27.17 16.01 51.43
CA ARG A 177 28.65 15.84 51.29
C ARG A 177 29.30 16.90 50.41
N LYS A 178 28.57 17.41 49.40
CA LYS A 178 29.02 18.51 48.53
C LYS A 178 28.85 19.88 49.15
N GLY A 179 28.34 19.99 50.39
CA GLY A 179 28.23 21.25 51.16
C GLY A 179 26.92 22.02 50.94
N TYR A 180 25.94 21.47 50.27
CA TYR A 180 24.62 22.10 50.10
C TYR A 180 23.70 21.77 51.29
N LEU A 181 23.15 22.84 51.91
CA LEU A 181 22.35 22.71 53.10
C LEU A 181 20.86 22.65 52.84
N TYR A 182 20.37 23.11 51.68
CA TYR A 182 18.96 23.24 51.38
C TYR A 182 18.62 22.60 50.01
N VAL A 183 17.44 22.00 49.95
CA VAL A 183 16.82 21.46 48.74
C VAL A 183 15.39 21.97 48.66
N CYS A 184 14.90 22.09 47.46
CA CYS A 184 13.48 22.25 47.18
C CYS A 184 12.92 20.86 46.81
N VAL A 185 11.94 20.38 47.54
CA VAL A 185 11.25 19.10 47.32
C VAL A 185 9.78 19.41 47.06
N ASP A 186 9.31 19.06 45.89
CA ASP A 186 7.91 19.25 45.47
C ASP A 186 7.41 20.69 45.67
N GLY A 187 8.26 21.70 45.44
CA GLY A 187 7.99 23.13 45.58
C GLY A 187 8.27 23.70 46.97
N SER A 188 8.63 22.87 47.95
CA SER A 188 8.91 23.32 49.30
C SER A 188 10.41 23.30 49.62
N ILE A 189 10.97 24.44 50.06
CA ILE A 189 12.39 24.52 50.43
C ILE A 189 12.55 23.97 51.87
N CYS A 190 13.42 22.97 52.01
CA CYS A 190 13.71 22.31 53.28
C CYS A 190 15.21 22.11 53.50
N GLU A 191 15.64 21.99 54.77
CA GLU A 191 17.03 21.68 55.10
C GLU A 191 17.32 20.19 54.95
N VAL A 192 18.51 19.86 54.42
CA VAL A 192 18.93 18.46 54.19
C VAL A 192 19.39 17.84 55.50
N MET A 193 18.52 17.07 56.16
CA MET A 193 18.82 16.37 57.40
C MET A 193 19.57 15.04 57.17
N PRO A 194 20.40 14.60 58.14
CA PRO A 194 21.00 13.27 58.10
C PRO A 194 19.93 12.16 58.04
N GLY A 195 20.06 11.24 57.02
CA GLY A 195 19.10 10.15 56.86
C GLY A 195 17.75 10.53 56.24
N MET A 196 17.60 11.75 55.72
CA MET A 196 16.40 12.22 55.01
C MET A 196 16.00 11.26 53.89
N LYS A 197 14.71 10.91 53.82
CA LYS A 197 14.14 10.03 52.78
C LYS A 197 12.71 10.51 52.47
N LEU A 198 12.29 10.28 51.20
CA LEU A 198 10.95 10.60 50.71
C LEU A 198 10.11 9.31 50.57
N ASP A 199 8.81 9.48 50.33
CA ASP A 199 7.91 8.36 50.07
C ASP A 199 8.29 7.66 48.75
N ARG A 200 8.63 6.37 48.81
CA ARG A 200 9.06 5.56 47.68
C ARG A 200 8.04 5.45 46.53
N TYR A 201 6.75 5.54 46.89
CA TYR A 201 5.64 5.27 45.95
C TYR A 201 5.09 6.54 45.29
N ARG A 202 5.49 7.72 45.73
CA ARG A 202 5.11 9.00 45.14
C ARG A 202 6.17 9.52 44.19
N ASN A 203 5.72 10.28 43.18
CA ASN A 203 6.63 11.01 42.31
C ASN A 203 7.13 12.26 43.02
N HIS A 204 8.43 12.50 42.99
CA HIS A 204 9.09 13.66 43.59
C HIS A 204 9.88 14.44 42.57
N SER A 205 9.94 15.77 42.77
CA SER A 205 10.84 16.69 42.06
C SER A 205 11.78 17.32 43.07
N ILE A 206 13.08 17.18 42.88
CA ILE A 206 14.11 17.60 43.81
C ILE A 206 15.09 18.53 43.13
N GLN A 207 15.26 19.75 43.70
CA GLN A 207 16.22 20.74 43.24
C GLN A 207 17.15 21.13 44.41
N VAL A 208 18.43 21.32 44.15
CA VAL A 208 19.40 21.79 45.12
C VAL A 208 19.41 23.30 45.15
N VAL A 209 19.37 23.92 46.28
CA VAL A 209 19.59 25.38 46.46
C VAL A 209 21.09 25.66 46.41
N VAL A 210 21.55 26.25 45.27
CA VAL A 210 22.93 26.56 45.02
C VAL A 210 23.34 27.89 45.71
N ASP A 211 22.49 28.90 45.56
CA ASP A 211 22.73 30.19 46.17
C ASP A 211 21.40 30.90 46.56
N ARG A 212 21.50 31.83 47.52
CA ARG A 212 20.39 32.72 47.91
C ARG A 212 20.97 34.14 47.91
N LEU A 213 20.39 34.99 47.11
CA LEU A 213 20.90 36.36 46.96
C LEU A 213 19.74 37.33 46.71
N CYS A 214 20.00 38.59 47.10
CA CYS A 214 19.20 39.72 46.65
C CYS A 214 19.87 40.29 45.42
N VAL A 215 19.14 40.30 44.27
CA VAL A 215 19.75 40.66 42.96
C VAL A 215 20.08 42.16 42.93
N ARG A 216 21.39 42.48 42.84
CA ARG A 216 21.90 43.86 42.69
C ARG A 216 23.00 43.87 41.69
N GLU A 217 23.19 44.95 40.93
CA GLU A 217 24.26 45.08 39.93
C GLU A 217 25.67 44.85 40.57
N GLN A 218 25.88 45.19 41.81
CA GLN A 218 27.14 44.94 42.52
C GLN A 218 27.46 43.46 42.75
N ASP A 219 26.49 42.57 42.65
CA ASP A 219 26.61 41.14 42.90
C ASP A 219 26.81 40.33 41.58
N GLU A 220 27.01 41.01 40.45
CA GLU A 220 27.14 40.37 39.13
C GLU A 220 28.17 39.22 39.10
N LYS A 221 29.36 39.41 39.67
CA LYS A 221 30.41 38.36 39.72
C LYS A 221 29.99 37.14 40.55
N ARG A 222 29.26 37.36 41.67
CA ARG A 222 28.72 36.27 42.47
C ARG A 222 27.64 35.54 41.73
N LEU A 223 26.72 36.27 41.08
CA LEU A 223 25.67 35.70 40.25
C LEU A 223 26.25 34.86 39.14
N HIS A 224 27.31 35.33 38.44
CA HIS A 224 28.00 34.58 37.38
C HIS A 224 28.50 33.21 37.87
N ASN A 225 29.18 33.20 39.04
CA ASN A 225 29.71 31.97 39.63
C ASN A 225 28.58 31.04 40.05
N SER A 226 27.51 31.56 40.66
CA SER A 226 26.39 30.78 41.17
C SER A 226 25.55 30.18 40.03
N VAL A 227 25.30 30.91 38.96
CA VAL A 227 24.66 30.43 37.73
C VAL A 227 25.49 29.32 37.08
N ALA A 228 26.83 29.54 36.94
CA ALA A 228 27.70 28.51 36.35
C ALA A 228 27.71 27.20 37.19
N VAL A 229 27.71 27.29 38.53
CA VAL A 229 27.62 26.12 39.43
C VAL A 229 26.25 25.43 39.33
N ALA A 230 25.18 26.21 39.31
CA ALA A 230 23.83 25.70 39.22
C ALA A 230 23.60 24.99 37.89
N MET A 231 24.00 25.58 36.75
CA MET A 231 23.95 25.00 35.43
C MET A 231 24.78 23.70 35.31
N ARG A 232 25.93 23.64 35.98
CA ARG A 232 26.76 22.42 35.99
C ARG A 232 26.09 21.29 36.77
N LEU A 233 25.50 21.59 37.94
CA LEU A 233 24.84 20.62 38.78
C LEU A 233 23.52 20.12 38.16
N GLY A 234 22.77 21.03 37.52
CA GLY A 234 21.53 20.78 36.85
C GLY A 234 21.67 20.29 35.38
N GLU A 235 22.89 19.88 34.95
CA GLU A 235 23.18 19.39 33.60
C GLU A 235 22.76 20.37 32.49
N GLY A 236 22.98 21.66 32.70
CA GLY A 236 22.61 22.74 31.78
C GLY A 236 21.27 23.39 32.09
N GLU A 237 20.67 23.09 33.22
CA GLU A 237 19.38 23.62 33.63
C GLU A 237 19.50 24.37 34.97
N LEU A 238 18.74 25.43 35.10
CA LEU A 238 18.65 26.29 36.30
C LEU A 238 17.19 26.67 36.49
N MET A 239 16.74 26.69 37.78
CA MET A 239 15.48 27.28 38.18
C MET A 239 15.75 28.45 39.12
N VAL A 240 15.13 29.58 38.83
CA VAL A 240 15.14 30.76 39.71
C VAL A 240 13.79 30.79 40.42
N TYR A 241 13.83 30.74 41.75
CA TYR A 241 12.66 30.88 42.60
C TYR A 241 12.66 32.24 43.25
N ASP A 242 11.65 33.05 42.95
CA ASP A 242 11.41 34.35 43.60
C ASP A 242 10.76 34.12 44.97
N ALA A 243 11.44 34.50 46.03
CA ALA A 243 10.95 34.32 47.37
C ALA A 243 9.91 35.37 47.79
N ASP A 244 9.79 36.46 47.04
CA ASP A 244 8.85 37.56 47.34
C ASP A 244 7.47 37.26 46.69
N ASP A 245 7.45 36.72 45.49
CA ASP A 245 6.22 36.37 44.70
C ASP A 245 5.88 34.87 44.69
N GLU A 246 6.67 34.01 45.33
CA GLU A 246 6.56 32.54 45.37
C GLU A 246 6.45 31.89 43.99
N THR A 247 7.06 32.52 43.00
CA THR A 247 7.05 32.07 41.60
C THR A 247 8.40 31.45 41.17
N SER A 248 8.36 30.53 40.26
CA SER A 248 9.57 29.91 39.69
C SER A 248 9.63 30.06 38.21
N ARG A 249 10.85 30.32 37.70
CA ARG A 249 11.13 30.36 36.25
C ARG A 249 12.33 29.48 35.91
N HIS A 250 12.19 28.73 34.83
CA HIS A 250 13.21 27.79 34.35
C HIS A 250 14.07 28.38 33.24
N TYR A 251 15.37 28.13 33.32
CA TYR A 251 16.35 28.49 32.31
C TYR A 251 17.17 27.26 31.93
N SER A 252 17.43 27.07 30.65
CA SER A 252 18.19 25.93 30.17
C SER A 252 19.00 26.23 28.95
N LYS A 253 20.16 25.58 28.82
CA LYS A 253 20.93 25.51 27.58
C LYS A 253 20.28 24.65 26.51
N ARG A 254 19.33 23.80 26.90
CA ARG A 254 18.48 22.99 26.02
C ARG A 254 17.18 23.73 25.71
N LEU A 255 16.45 23.28 24.70
CA LEU A 255 15.10 23.79 24.42
C LEU A 255 14.18 23.50 25.62
N MET A 256 13.69 24.55 26.26
CA MET A 256 12.85 24.43 27.46
C MET A 256 11.74 25.50 27.45
N CYS A 257 10.60 25.12 27.97
CA CYS A 257 9.52 26.06 28.28
C CYS A 257 9.83 26.78 29.59
N PRO A 258 9.96 28.13 29.57
CA PRO A 258 10.30 28.88 30.79
C PRO A 258 9.30 28.73 31.94
N ASP A 259 8.00 28.54 31.63
CA ASP A 259 6.93 28.48 32.58
C ASP A 259 6.77 27.08 33.23
N THR A 260 6.88 26.03 32.40
CA THR A 260 6.59 24.63 32.83
C THR A 260 7.85 23.83 33.15
N GLY A 261 9.02 24.31 32.75
CA GLY A 261 10.29 23.56 32.82
C GLY A 261 10.34 22.32 31.92
N LEU A 262 9.34 22.12 31.03
CA LEU A 262 9.36 21.04 30.03
C LEU A 262 10.53 21.26 29.09
N SER A 263 11.40 20.27 28.93
CA SER A 263 12.56 20.33 28.03
C SER A 263 12.45 19.29 26.93
N TYR A 264 12.88 19.66 25.73
CA TYR A 264 13.01 18.76 24.58
C TYR A 264 14.48 18.43 24.30
N HIS A 265 14.69 17.27 23.70
CA HIS A 265 16.00 16.92 23.15
C HIS A 265 16.38 17.87 22.01
N ASP A 266 17.68 18.00 21.74
CA ASP A 266 18.15 18.76 20.60
C ASP A 266 17.57 18.17 19.30
N PRO A 267 16.92 18.99 18.46
CA PRO A 267 16.25 18.50 17.28
C PRO A 267 17.26 17.94 16.28
N ALA A 268 17.11 16.66 15.98
CA ALA A 268 17.87 15.94 14.97
C ALA A 268 16.89 15.25 13.98
N PRO A 269 17.30 14.97 12.73
CA PRO A 269 16.40 14.39 11.73
C PRO A 269 15.71 13.09 12.17
N HIS A 270 16.32 12.29 13.03
CA HIS A 270 15.73 11.05 13.55
C HIS A 270 14.58 11.28 14.53
N ASN A 271 14.51 12.45 15.20
CA ASN A 271 13.39 12.82 16.09
C ASN A 271 12.08 13.05 15.31
N PHE A 272 12.19 13.38 14.02
CA PHE A 272 11.05 13.58 13.12
C PHE A 272 10.76 12.36 12.24
N SER A 273 11.36 11.20 12.54
CA SER A 273 11.15 9.96 11.80
C SER A 273 10.23 9.02 12.56
N PHE A 274 9.13 8.64 11.93
CA PHE A 274 8.24 7.60 12.47
C PHE A 274 8.82 6.18 12.38
N ASN A 275 9.97 6.00 11.69
CA ASN A 275 10.74 4.75 11.64
C ASN A 275 11.84 4.69 12.72
N SER A 276 12.09 5.81 13.43
CA SER A 276 13.06 5.89 14.54
C SER A 276 12.33 5.76 15.87
N PRO A 277 12.87 5.00 16.84
CA PRO A 277 12.30 4.92 18.19
C PRO A 277 12.17 6.28 18.89
N GLN A 278 13.06 7.25 18.58
CA GLN A 278 13.05 8.58 19.17
C GLN A 278 11.93 9.47 18.62
N GLY A 279 11.51 9.26 17.36
CA GLY A 279 10.49 10.07 16.71
C GLY A 279 9.10 9.41 16.65
N ALA A 280 9.05 8.09 16.70
CA ALA A 280 7.80 7.35 16.57
C ALA A 280 6.85 7.55 17.75
N CYS A 281 5.55 7.57 17.47
CA CYS A 281 4.52 7.52 18.51
C CYS A 281 4.69 6.22 19.32
N PRO A 282 4.75 6.29 20.68
CA PRO A 282 5.00 5.12 21.51
C PRO A 282 3.89 4.07 21.43
N ARG A 283 2.63 4.48 21.21
CA ARG A 283 1.49 3.57 21.12
C ARG A 283 1.43 2.80 19.83
N CYS A 284 1.45 3.48 18.67
CA CYS A 284 1.35 2.83 17.36
C CYS A 284 2.71 2.46 16.76
N LYS A 285 3.82 2.75 17.43
CA LYS A 285 5.20 2.47 16.98
C LYS A 285 5.47 2.97 15.55
N GLY A 286 4.88 4.13 15.19
CA GLY A 286 5.06 4.76 13.87
C GLY A 286 4.10 4.28 12.77
N LEU A 287 3.11 3.42 13.07
CA LEU A 287 2.14 2.94 12.08
C LEU A 287 1.02 3.95 11.79
N GLY A 288 0.64 4.79 12.77
CA GLY A 288 -0.46 5.76 12.67
C GLY A 288 -1.84 5.16 12.97
N TYR A 289 -1.96 3.86 13.03
CA TYR A 289 -3.17 3.12 13.39
C TYR A 289 -2.85 2.03 14.40
N VAL A 290 -3.89 1.56 15.07
CA VAL A 290 -3.82 0.48 16.07
C VAL A 290 -5.01 -0.45 15.88
N ASN A 291 -4.84 -1.70 16.23
CA ASN A 291 -5.96 -2.62 16.34
C ASN A 291 -6.68 -2.31 17.66
N LEU A 292 -7.92 -1.88 17.57
CA LEU A 292 -8.80 -1.71 18.72
C LEU A 292 -9.81 -2.85 18.72
N ILE A 293 -10.11 -3.34 19.90
CA ILE A 293 -11.12 -4.37 20.06
C ILE A 293 -12.50 -3.78 19.79
N ASP A 294 -13.29 -4.48 19.00
CA ASP A 294 -14.64 -4.10 18.62
C ASP A 294 -15.64 -4.83 19.51
N LEU A 295 -16.28 -4.11 20.41
CA LEU A 295 -17.23 -4.69 21.37
C LEU A 295 -18.46 -5.30 20.68
N ASP A 296 -18.90 -4.77 19.54
CA ASP A 296 -20.03 -5.32 18.80
C ASP A 296 -19.67 -6.64 18.10
N LYS A 297 -18.38 -6.83 17.73
CA LYS A 297 -17.87 -8.12 17.28
C LYS A 297 -17.64 -9.10 18.42
N LEU A 298 -17.30 -8.61 19.61
CA LEU A 298 -17.17 -9.48 20.80
C LEU A 298 -18.52 -10.01 21.26
N ILE A 299 -19.54 -9.16 21.27
CA ILE A 299 -20.88 -9.43 21.80
C ILE A 299 -21.90 -9.00 20.77
N PRO A 300 -22.08 -9.77 19.67
CA PRO A 300 -23.00 -9.39 18.60
C PRO A 300 -24.48 -9.53 18.98
N ASP A 301 -24.79 -10.40 19.93
CA ASP A 301 -26.15 -10.60 20.43
C ASP A 301 -26.15 -10.51 21.97
N ARG A 302 -26.60 -9.39 22.47
CA ARG A 302 -26.69 -9.12 23.92
C ARG A 302 -27.87 -9.78 24.60
N SER A 303 -28.81 -10.37 23.84
CA SER A 303 -29.94 -11.15 24.37
C SER A 303 -29.51 -12.53 24.88
N LEU A 304 -28.33 -13.01 24.47
CA LEU A 304 -27.76 -14.26 24.90
C LEU A 304 -27.01 -14.09 26.23
N SER A 305 -26.94 -15.19 27.00
CA SER A 305 -26.13 -15.27 28.22
C SER A 305 -24.68 -15.69 27.90
N VAL A 306 -23.76 -15.46 28.86
CA VAL A 306 -22.36 -15.91 28.73
C VAL A 306 -22.28 -17.41 28.54
N ARG A 307 -23.12 -18.21 29.21
CA ARG A 307 -23.21 -19.65 29.07
C ARG A 307 -23.64 -20.07 27.66
N SER A 308 -24.56 -19.32 27.05
CA SER A 308 -25.10 -19.59 25.73
C SER A 308 -24.14 -19.15 24.60
N GLY A 309 -23.06 -18.43 24.94
CA GLY A 309 -22.04 -18.01 24.01
C GLY A 309 -22.21 -16.58 23.50
N ALA A 310 -22.81 -15.68 24.30
CA ALA A 310 -22.92 -14.25 23.95
C ALA A 310 -21.56 -13.62 23.64
N ILE A 311 -20.50 -14.04 24.33
CA ILE A 311 -19.12 -13.54 24.14
C ILE A 311 -18.40 -14.50 23.17
N LEU A 312 -18.32 -14.11 21.90
CA LEU A 312 -17.79 -14.96 20.84
C LEU A 312 -16.40 -15.55 21.06
N PRO A 313 -15.39 -14.82 21.58
CA PRO A 313 -14.06 -15.36 21.86
C PRO A 313 -14.07 -16.53 22.85
N LEU A 314 -15.02 -16.59 23.76
CA LEU A 314 -15.18 -17.68 24.73
C LEU A 314 -15.95 -18.87 24.14
N GLY A 315 -16.89 -18.58 23.23
CA GLY A 315 -17.85 -19.57 22.71
C GLY A 315 -18.84 -20.02 23.77
N LYS A 316 -19.47 -21.18 23.56
CA LYS A 316 -20.38 -21.78 24.54
C LYS A 316 -19.61 -22.27 25.77
N TYR A 317 -20.29 -22.32 26.90
CA TYR A 317 -19.73 -22.74 28.18
C TYR A 317 -18.87 -23.99 28.09
N ARG A 318 -17.70 -23.92 28.68
CA ARG A 318 -16.76 -25.04 28.91
C ARG A 318 -16.33 -25.03 30.37
N ASN A 319 -16.16 -26.23 30.96
CA ASN A 319 -15.68 -26.34 32.31
C ASN A 319 -14.15 -26.08 32.37
N ASN A 320 -13.75 -24.80 32.41
CA ASN A 320 -12.36 -24.33 32.44
C ASN A 320 -12.19 -23.09 33.30
N MET A 321 -10.92 -22.76 33.59
CA MET A 321 -10.52 -21.67 34.49
C MET A 321 -11.13 -20.31 34.09
N VAL A 322 -11.22 -19.98 32.80
CA VAL A 322 -11.72 -18.66 32.35
C VAL A 322 -13.19 -18.50 32.71
N PHE A 323 -14.03 -19.53 32.47
CA PHE A 323 -15.43 -19.49 32.84
C PHE A 323 -15.64 -19.46 34.38
N TRP A 324 -14.77 -20.10 35.16
CA TRP A 324 -14.82 -20.03 36.60
C TRP A 324 -14.45 -18.63 37.10
N GLN A 325 -13.47 -17.97 36.51
CA GLN A 325 -13.12 -16.59 36.84
C GLN A 325 -14.28 -15.63 36.53
N ILE A 326 -14.90 -15.78 35.33
CA ILE A 326 -16.06 -14.96 34.96
C ILE A 326 -17.26 -15.22 35.86
N ALA A 327 -17.54 -16.47 36.24
CA ALA A 327 -18.60 -16.78 37.18
C ALA A 327 -18.37 -16.10 38.54
N ALA A 328 -17.16 -16.12 39.05
CA ALA A 328 -16.79 -15.47 40.30
C ALA A 328 -16.83 -13.93 40.20
N VAL A 329 -16.60 -13.33 39.01
CA VAL A 329 -16.83 -11.89 38.77
C VAL A 329 -18.32 -11.59 38.80
N LEU A 330 -19.15 -12.38 38.10
CA LEU A 330 -20.59 -12.19 38.08
C LEU A 330 -21.23 -12.33 39.46
N GLU A 331 -20.78 -13.32 40.27
CA GLU A 331 -21.27 -13.52 41.65
C GLU A 331 -21.09 -12.28 42.55
N ARG A 332 -20.04 -11.48 42.36
CA ARG A 332 -19.82 -10.21 43.06
C ARG A 332 -20.90 -9.15 42.76
N HIS A 333 -21.54 -9.26 41.62
CA HIS A 333 -22.54 -8.32 41.10
C HIS A 333 -23.96 -8.91 41.10
N ASP A 334 -24.21 -9.94 41.95
CA ASP A 334 -25.51 -10.63 42.07
C ASP A 334 -26.04 -11.16 40.71
N ALA A 335 -25.15 -11.56 39.79
CA ALA A 335 -25.48 -12.14 38.51
C ALA A 335 -24.84 -13.54 38.32
N ASP A 336 -25.27 -14.27 37.31
CA ASP A 336 -24.72 -15.60 36.98
C ASP A 336 -24.41 -15.73 35.51
N LEU A 337 -23.86 -16.90 35.11
CA LEU A 337 -23.51 -17.19 33.71
C LEU A 337 -24.75 -17.34 32.80
N ASP A 338 -25.94 -17.52 33.30
CA ASP A 338 -27.20 -17.67 32.60
C ASP A 338 -27.92 -16.33 32.40
N THR A 339 -27.50 -15.26 33.08
CA THR A 339 -28.02 -13.91 32.92
C THR A 339 -27.68 -13.36 31.52
N PRO A 340 -28.67 -12.87 30.71
CA PRO A 340 -28.45 -12.21 29.46
C PRO A 340 -27.52 -11.02 29.58
N VAL A 341 -26.60 -10.83 28.62
CA VAL A 341 -25.61 -9.73 28.71
C VAL A 341 -26.27 -8.35 28.80
N GLN A 342 -27.43 -8.14 28.20
CA GLN A 342 -28.19 -6.88 28.30
C GLN A 342 -28.73 -6.57 29.70
N GLU A 343 -28.83 -7.58 30.56
CA GLU A 343 -29.34 -7.46 31.94
C GLU A 343 -28.19 -7.40 32.96
N LEU A 344 -26.95 -7.61 32.52
CA LEU A 344 -25.79 -7.49 33.39
C LEU A 344 -25.55 -6.03 33.81
N PRO A 345 -25.15 -5.77 35.06
CA PRO A 345 -24.66 -4.46 35.45
C PRO A 345 -23.45 -4.03 34.60
N ASP A 346 -23.39 -2.75 34.25
CA ASP A 346 -22.28 -2.21 33.42
C ASP A 346 -20.91 -2.46 34.07
N GLU A 347 -20.83 -2.43 35.40
CA GLU A 347 -19.61 -2.71 36.17
C GLU A 347 -19.17 -4.16 36.02
N ALA A 348 -20.11 -5.11 36.06
CA ALA A 348 -19.84 -6.53 35.88
C ALA A 348 -19.30 -6.81 34.44
N LEU A 349 -19.95 -6.23 33.43
CA LEU A 349 -19.51 -6.33 32.06
C LEU A 349 -18.14 -5.70 31.84
N HIS A 350 -17.89 -4.55 32.48
CA HIS A 350 -16.58 -3.89 32.43
C HIS A 350 -15.49 -4.76 33.07
N GLU A 351 -15.74 -5.36 34.24
CA GLU A 351 -14.78 -6.26 34.88
C GLU A 351 -14.50 -7.52 34.03
N ILE A 352 -15.52 -8.11 33.39
CA ILE A 352 -15.35 -9.25 32.50
C ILE A 352 -14.45 -8.86 31.28
N LEU A 353 -14.63 -7.67 30.73
CA LEU A 353 -13.89 -7.22 29.55
C LEU A 353 -12.47 -6.75 29.88
N TYR A 354 -12.31 -5.94 30.92
CA TYR A 354 -11.05 -5.23 31.22
C TYR A 354 -10.29 -5.73 32.44
N GLY A 355 -10.88 -6.70 33.20
CA GLY A 355 -10.25 -7.28 34.36
C GLY A 355 -10.63 -6.61 35.68
N THR A 356 -10.23 -7.23 36.77
CA THR A 356 -10.55 -6.78 38.16
C THR A 356 -9.32 -6.20 38.84
N VAL A 357 -9.51 -5.19 39.69
CA VAL A 357 -8.43 -4.64 40.52
C VAL A 357 -8.05 -5.62 41.65
N ASP A 358 -9.07 -6.26 42.26
CA ASP A 358 -8.88 -7.23 43.31
C ASP A 358 -8.87 -8.66 42.81
N ARG A 359 -8.19 -9.55 43.55
CA ARG A 359 -8.18 -10.98 43.22
C ARG A 359 -9.58 -11.59 43.30
N VAL A 360 -9.89 -12.40 42.31
CA VAL A 360 -11.15 -13.13 42.22
C VAL A 360 -11.04 -14.45 42.97
N ARG A 361 -12.04 -14.75 43.84
CA ARG A 361 -12.11 -15.99 44.58
C ARG A 361 -12.82 -17.07 43.77
N ILE A 362 -12.11 -18.15 43.45
CA ILE A 362 -12.71 -19.36 42.84
C ILE A 362 -12.90 -20.39 43.97
N SER A 363 -14.15 -20.85 44.17
CA SER A 363 -14.47 -21.75 45.27
C SER A 363 -13.81 -23.13 45.13
N ALA A 364 -13.43 -23.73 46.27
CA ALA A 364 -12.86 -25.06 46.36
C ALA A 364 -13.75 -26.15 45.75
N GLN A 365 -15.06 -25.96 45.74
CA GLN A 365 -16.02 -26.90 45.12
C GLN A 365 -15.88 -26.98 43.61
N LEU A 366 -15.63 -25.86 42.91
CA LEU A 366 -15.41 -25.82 41.46
C LEU A 366 -14.05 -26.42 41.04
N LEU A 367 -13.06 -26.27 41.92
CA LEU A 367 -11.70 -26.74 41.70
C LEU A 367 -11.50 -28.23 42.05
N HIS A 368 -12.48 -28.85 42.74
CA HIS A 368 -12.33 -30.18 43.34
C HIS A 368 -11.09 -30.28 44.26
N THR A 369 -10.76 -29.17 45.00
CA THR A 369 -9.63 -29.03 45.90
C THR A 369 -10.11 -28.75 47.32
N GLY A 370 -9.18 -28.83 48.33
CA GLY A 370 -9.50 -28.57 49.70
C GLY A 370 -9.52 -27.09 50.13
N SER A 371 -9.17 -26.16 49.20
CA SER A 371 -9.06 -24.73 49.50
C SER A 371 -9.46 -23.87 48.33
N ASP A 372 -9.99 -22.66 48.62
CA ASP A 372 -10.29 -21.63 47.62
C ASP A 372 -9.02 -21.10 46.98
N LEU A 373 -9.11 -20.74 45.66
CA LEU A 373 -8.04 -20.15 44.92
C LEU A 373 -8.33 -18.65 44.66
N TYR A 374 -7.36 -17.80 44.97
CA TYR A 374 -7.44 -16.36 44.67
C TYR A 374 -6.54 -16.03 43.46
N VAL A 375 -7.12 -15.63 42.35
CA VAL A 375 -6.43 -15.34 41.10
C VAL A 375 -6.69 -13.91 40.64
N GLU A 376 -5.72 -13.34 39.95
CA GLU A 376 -5.89 -12.08 39.21
C GLU A 376 -6.60 -12.36 37.88
N TYR A 377 -7.67 -11.61 37.61
CA TYR A 377 -8.40 -11.70 36.37
C TYR A 377 -8.05 -10.50 35.49
N GLU A 378 -7.31 -10.75 34.42
CA GLU A 378 -6.77 -9.69 33.56
C GLU A 378 -7.77 -9.11 32.54
N GLY A 379 -8.94 -9.76 32.36
CA GLY A 379 -9.96 -9.38 31.39
C GLY A 379 -9.75 -9.96 30.00
N LEU A 380 -10.84 -10.09 29.25
CA LEU A 380 -10.84 -10.69 27.92
C LEU A 380 -10.12 -9.81 26.88
N VAL A 381 -10.23 -8.49 26.99
CA VAL A 381 -9.57 -7.53 26.10
C VAL A 381 -8.07 -7.76 26.11
N LYS A 382 -7.47 -7.88 27.30
CA LYS A 382 -6.03 -8.12 27.42
C LYS A 382 -5.58 -9.48 26.86
N VAL A 383 -6.42 -10.50 26.99
CA VAL A 383 -6.15 -11.83 26.41
C VAL A 383 -6.11 -11.75 24.89
N ILE A 384 -7.00 -10.97 24.27
CA ILE A 384 -7.03 -10.77 22.81
C ILE A 384 -5.86 -9.89 22.37
N GLU A 385 -5.53 -8.82 23.10
CA GLU A 385 -4.37 -7.96 22.81
C GLU A 385 -3.05 -8.75 22.86
N ASN A 386 -2.84 -9.59 23.87
CA ASN A 386 -1.68 -10.47 23.98
C ASN A 386 -1.60 -11.49 22.81
N ALA A 387 -2.75 -11.93 22.29
CA ALA A 387 -2.80 -12.81 21.13
C ALA A 387 -2.45 -12.12 19.80
N ASP A 388 -2.55 -10.78 19.75
CA ASP A 388 -2.15 -9.94 18.57
C ASP A 388 -0.67 -9.51 18.63
N GLU A 389 0.05 -9.72 19.74
CA GLU A 389 1.45 -9.33 19.88
C GLU A 389 2.39 -10.05 18.90
N ALA A 390 3.56 -9.43 18.64
CA ALA A 390 4.52 -9.89 17.65
C ALA A 390 5.07 -11.32 17.91
N GLU A 391 5.07 -11.77 19.16
CA GLU A 391 5.55 -13.10 19.58
C GLU A 391 4.46 -14.17 19.49
N ALA A 392 3.21 -13.81 19.25
CA ALA A 392 2.10 -14.75 19.14
C ALA A 392 2.15 -15.57 17.83
N THR A 393 1.57 -16.77 17.85
CA THR A 393 1.46 -17.63 16.66
C THR A 393 0.57 -17.00 15.60
N GLU A 394 0.77 -17.34 14.32
CA GLU A 394 -0.07 -16.84 13.22
C GLU A 394 -1.55 -17.19 13.40
N SER A 395 -1.85 -18.34 13.99
CA SER A 395 -3.23 -18.74 14.31
C SER A 395 -3.86 -17.89 15.40
N SER A 396 -3.08 -17.51 16.43
CA SER A 396 -3.54 -16.64 17.53
C SER A 396 -3.85 -15.23 17.00
N ARG A 397 -2.99 -14.68 16.15
CA ARG A 397 -3.23 -13.37 15.51
C ARG A 397 -4.48 -13.39 14.63
N ARG A 398 -4.67 -14.39 13.77
CA ARG A 398 -5.89 -14.54 12.95
C ARG A 398 -7.15 -14.67 13.81
N TRP A 399 -7.03 -15.28 14.98
CA TRP A 399 -8.14 -15.34 15.91
C TRP A 399 -8.44 -13.99 16.53
N ALA A 400 -7.43 -13.22 16.98
CA ALA A 400 -7.59 -11.88 17.55
C ALA A 400 -8.13 -10.86 16.51
N ASP A 401 -7.68 -10.96 15.25
CA ASP A 401 -8.13 -10.12 14.13
C ASP A 401 -9.65 -10.17 13.90
N GLN A 402 -10.30 -11.28 14.24
CA GLN A 402 -11.77 -11.43 14.08
C GLN A 402 -12.54 -10.48 15.00
N PHE A 403 -11.96 -10.10 16.15
CA PHE A 403 -12.59 -9.27 17.18
C PHE A 403 -12.04 -7.85 17.22
N SER A 404 -11.13 -7.54 16.32
CA SER A 404 -10.46 -6.24 16.22
C SER A 404 -10.96 -5.44 15.03
N LYS A 405 -10.82 -4.13 15.13
CA LYS A 405 -10.94 -3.18 14.01
C LYS A 405 -9.72 -2.28 13.98
N VAL A 406 -9.25 -2.02 12.78
CA VAL A 406 -8.17 -1.03 12.57
C VAL A 406 -8.75 0.36 12.78
N ALA A 407 -8.18 1.11 13.71
CA ALA A 407 -8.59 2.47 14.00
C ALA A 407 -7.38 3.41 14.00
N VAL A 408 -7.63 4.68 13.76
CA VAL A 408 -6.61 5.73 13.87
C VAL A 408 -6.07 5.75 15.29
N CYS A 409 -4.75 5.82 15.46
CA CYS A 409 -4.13 5.84 16.77
C CYS A 409 -4.63 7.05 17.59
N PRO A 410 -5.27 6.85 18.75
CA PRO A 410 -5.85 7.95 19.53
C PRO A 410 -4.79 8.87 20.15
N GLU A 411 -3.54 8.42 20.32
CA GLU A 411 -2.48 9.22 20.89
C GLU A 411 -1.88 10.21 19.86
N CYS A 412 -1.61 9.78 18.65
CA CYS A 412 -1.01 10.63 17.61
C CYS A 412 -2.03 11.12 16.56
N GLY A 413 -3.30 10.71 16.62
CA GLY A 413 -4.30 11.10 15.64
C GLY A 413 -3.94 10.71 14.18
N GLY A 414 -3.17 9.62 13.99
CA GLY A 414 -2.69 9.19 12.66
C GLY A 414 -1.36 9.82 12.23
N ALA A 415 -0.84 10.80 12.97
CA ALA A 415 0.41 11.51 12.64
C ALA A 415 1.68 10.65 12.71
N ARG A 416 1.64 9.44 13.28
CA ARG A 416 2.74 8.47 13.41
C ARG A 416 3.90 8.90 14.32
N LEU A 417 3.97 10.17 14.70
CA LEU A 417 5.05 10.76 15.48
C LEU A 417 4.68 10.95 16.95
N ASN A 418 5.69 11.09 17.78
CA ASN A 418 5.52 11.42 19.21
C ASN A 418 5.07 12.89 19.40
N ARG A 419 4.66 13.22 20.62
CA ARG A 419 4.15 14.57 20.96
C ARG A 419 5.20 15.66 20.79
N GLU A 420 6.47 15.41 21.09
CA GLU A 420 7.54 16.37 20.98
C GLU A 420 7.72 16.78 19.50
N ALA A 421 7.88 15.82 18.59
CA ALA A 421 8.06 16.07 17.16
C ALA A 421 6.90 16.86 16.53
N LEU A 422 5.65 16.61 16.99
CA LEU A 422 4.45 17.30 16.49
C LEU A 422 4.35 18.75 16.97
N HIS A 423 5.16 19.18 17.94
CA HIS A 423 5.17 20.56 18.46
C HIS A 423 6.31 21.40 17.91
N PHE A 424 7.05 20.91 16.91
CA PHE A 424 7.91 21.74 16.07
C PHE A 424 7.12 22.27 14.88
N ARG A 425 7.20 23.57 14.63
CA ARG A 425 6.43 24.26 13.58
C ARG A 425 7.31 25.11 12.69
N ILE A 426 6.94 25.21 11.42
CA ILE A 426 7.45 26.15 10.43
C ILE A 426 6.23 26.82 9.82
N ASP A 427 6.14 28.15 9.84
CA ASP A 427 4.97 28.91 9.38
C ASP A 427 3.65 28.35 9.96
N GLY A 428 3.65 28.08 11.28
CA GLY A 428 2.50 27.57 12.02
C GLY A 428 2.15 26.09 11.82
N LYS A 429 2.79 25.37 10.88
CA LYS A 429 2.49 23.98 10.55
C LYS A 429 3.56 23.02 11.06
N ASN A 430 3.14 21.84 11.53
CA ASN A 430 4.03 20.74 11.89
C ASN A 430 4.29 19.80 10.71
N ILE A 431 5.30 18.92 10.85
CA ILE A 431 5.69 18.00 9.77
C ILE A 431 4.58 17.00 9.35
N ALA A 432 3.73 16.58 10.28
CA ALA A 432 2.64 15.65 9.99
C ALA A 432 1.49 16.33 9.23
N GLU A 433 1.20 17.60 9.57
CA GLU A 433 0.24 18.42 8.83
C GLU A 433 0.70 18.63 7.39
N LEU A 434 1.98 18.91 7.16
CA LEU A 434 2.54 19.01 5.81
C LEU A 434 2.48 17.68 5.06
N ALA A 435 2.81 16.57 5.73
CA ALA A 435 2.75 15.26 5.12
C ALA A 435 1.31 14.78 4.79
N ALA A 436 0.30 15.36 5.43
CA ALA A 436 -1.11 15.09 5.19
C ALA A 436 -1.74 15.94 4.07
N MET A 437 -1.05 16.99 3.61
CA MET A 437 -1.48 17.80 2.47
C MET A 437 -1.38 17.02 1.18
N ASP A 438 -2.24 17.35 0.22
CA ASP A 438 -2.07 16.91 -1.15
C ASP A 438 -0.80 17.54 -1.73
N ILE A 439 -0.11 16.83 -2.65
CA ILE A 439 1.16 17.29 -3.23
C ILE A 439 1.04 18.69 -3.84
N SER A 440 -0.09 18.98 -4.51
CA SER A 440 -0.38 20.30 -5.06
C SER A 440 -0.49 21.39 -3.97
N GLU A 441 -1.20 21.10 -2.88
CA GLU A 441 -1.35 22.01 -1.74
C GLU A 441 0.02 22.26 -1.05
N LEU A 442 0.79 21.19 -0.86
CA LEU A 442 2.12 21.27 -0.26
C LEU A 442 3.08 22.09 -1.12
N TYR A 443 3.05 21.89 -2.46
CA TYR A 443 3.87 22.66 -3.39
C TYR A 443 3.53 24.16 -3.32
N ASN A 444 2.24 24.50 -3.37
CA ASN A 444 1.75 25.88 -3.27
C ASN A 444 2.11 26.52 -1.91
N TRP A 445 2.03 25.74 -0.81
CA TRP A 445 2.46 26.23 0.51
C TRP A 445 3.95 26.56 0.55
N MET A 446 4.78 25.79 -0.16
CA MET A 446 6.24 26.04 -0.24
C MET A 446 6.59 27.22 -1.14
N GLU A 447 5.73 27.61 -2.08
CA GLU A 447 5.94 28.81 -2.88
C GLU A 447 5.85 30.07 -2.00
N GLY A 448 6.86 30.93 -2.07
CA GLY A 448 6.96 32.14 -1.25
C GLY A 448 7.12 31.87 0.25
N LEU A 449 7.47 30.65 0.66
CA LEU A 449 7.70 30.35 2.07
C LEU A 449 8.86 31.17 2.65
N GLU A 450 9.91 31.46 1.85
CA GLU A 450 11.06 32.24 2.28
C GLU A 450 10.65 33.62 2.84
N ASP A 451 9.62 34.25 2.31
CA ASP A 451 9.14 35.54 2.78
C ASP A 451 8.42 35.46 4.14
N ARG A 452 7.91 34.30 4.48
CA ARG A 452 7.20 33.99 5.74
C ARG A 452 8.12 33.45 6.84
N LEU A 453 9.39 33.15 6.50
CA LEU A 453 10.39 32.63 7.44
C LEU A 453 11.09 33.75 8.22
N THR A 454 11.54 33.44 9.43
CA THR A 454 12.41 34.33 10.21
C THR A 454 13.79 34.48 9.57
N ASP A 455 14.55 35.55 9.90
CA ASP A 455 15.88 35.79 9.35
C ASP A 455 16.88 34.64 9.58
N HIS A 456 16.76 33.96 10.70
CA HIS A 456 17.57 32.76 10.99
C HIS A 456 17.17 31.60 10.07
N GLN A 457 15.89 31.34 9.89
CA GLN A 457 15.37 30.29 9.02
C GLN A 457 15.70 30.55 7.55
N ARG A 458 15.66 31.81 7.08
CA ARG A 458 16.02 32.21 5.71
C ARG A 458 17.46 31.88 5.35
N LYS A 459 18.37 31.85 6.32
CA LYS A 459 19.78 31.49 6.07
C LYS A 459 20.00 29.98 5.90
N ILE A 460 19.11 29.14 6.43
CA ILE A 460 19.28 27.69 6.51
C ILE A 460 18.41 26.95 5.48
N ALA A 461 17.18 27.44 5.26
CA ALA A 461 16.17 26.70 4.51
C ALA A 461 16.33 26.67 2.97
N PRO A 462 16.95 27.64 2.27
CA PRO A 462 16.84 27.77 0.81
C PRO A 462 17.25 26.53 0.01
N GLU A 463 18.40 25.92 0.34
CA GLU A 463 18.87 24.73 -0.38
C GLU A 463 17.94 23.51 -0.16
N ILE A 464 17.42 23.36 1.05
CA ILE A 464 16.48 22.27 1.37
C ILE A 464 15.14 22.49 0.64
N LEU A 465 14.66 23.75 0.60
CA LEU A 465 13.42 24.09 -0.09
C LEU A 465 13.54 23.93 -1.61
N LYS A 466 14.67 24.24 -2.19
CA LYS A 466 14.97 24.02 -3.60
C LYS A 466 14.85 22.53 -3.98
N GLU A 467 15.45 21.64 -3.19
CA GLU A 467 15.35 20.19 -3.39
C GLU A 467 13.92 19.69 -3.21
N LEU A 468 13.22 20.14 -2.17
CA LEU A 468 11.83 19.79 -1.92
C LEU A 468 10.92 20.19 -3.08
N ARG A 469 11.02 21.44 -3.55
CA ARG A 469 10.23 21.96 -4.69
C ARG A 469 10.52 21.15 -5.96
N GLY A 470 11.79 20.85 -6.24
CA GLY A 470 12.18 20.06 -7.40
C GLY A 470 11.50 18.69 -7.39
N ARG A 471 11.58 17.96 -6.27
CA ARG A 471 10.99 16.63 -6.12
C ARG A 471 9.46 16.65 -6.16
N LEU A 472 8.83 17.65 -5.53
CA LEU A 472 7.37 17.83 -5.60
C LEU A 472 6.91 18.13 -7.03
N ARG A 473 7.67 18.96 -7.75
CA ARG A 473 7.38 19.29 -9.15
C ARG A 473 7.33 18.05 -10.04
N PHE A 474 8.30 17.13 -9.88
CA PHE A 474 8.29 15.88 -10.65
C PHE A 474 7.06 15.01 -10.37
N LEU A 475 6.57 14.99 -9.11
CA LEU A 475 5.31 14.29 -8.79
C LEU A 475 4.09 14.95 -9.43
N LEU A 476 4.07 16.29 -9.50
CA LEU A 476 3.01 17.03 -10.20
C LEU A 476 3.05 16.77 -11.70
N ASP A 477 4.24 16.73 -12.30
CA ASP A 477 4.44 16.52 -13.74
C ASP A 477 3.99 15.13 -14.19
N VAL A 478 4.06 14.10 -13.32
CA VAL A 478 3.52 12.76 -13.60
C VAL A 478 2.05 12.57 -13.19
N GLY A 479 1.35 13.65 -12.80
CA GLY A 479 -0.08 13.63 -12.48
C GLY A 479 -0.44 12.98 -11.15
N LEU A 480 0.41 13.13 -10.12
CA LEU A 480 0.18 12.63 -8.76
C LEU A 480 -0.15 13.76 -7.77
N ASP A 481 -0.76 14.83 -8.26
CA ASP A 481 -1.12 16.04 -7.55
C ASP A 481 -2.04 15.81 -6.32
N TYR A 482 -2.88 14.80 -6.40
CA TYR A 482 -3.88 14.42 -5.40
C TYR A 482 -3.37 13.51 -4.27
N LEU A 483 -2.16 12.96 -4.37
CA LEU A 483 -1.59 12.11 -3.33
C LEU A 483 -1.05 12.95 -2.17
N SER A 484 -1.05 12.36 -0.96
CA SER A 484 -0.38 12.93 0.20
C SER A 484 0.90 12.14 0.54
N LEU A 485 1.88 12.82 1.17
CA LEU A 485 3.16 12.18 1.51
C LEU A 485 3.02 11.08 2.57
N ASN A 486 2.01 11.15 3.45
CA ASN A 486 1.76 10.16 4.50
C ASN A 486 0.99 8.93 4.00
N ARG A 487 0.52 8.92 2.74
CA ARG A 487 -0.20 7.78 2.17
C ARG A 487 0.70 6.55 2.13
N SER A 488 0.20 5.43 2.65
CA SER A 488 0.93 4.16 2.70
C SER A 488 1.18 3.61 1.29
N SER A 489 2.40 3.15 1.03
CA SER A 489 2.76 2.53 -0.26
C SER A 489 1.93 1.26 -0.56
N VAL A 490 1.43 0.57 0.47
CA VAL A 490 0.58 -0.62 0.32
C VAL A 490 -0.80 -0.28 -0.25
N SER A 491 -1.28 0.96 -0.05
CA SER A 491 -2.58 1.44 -0.53
C SER A 491 -2.55 2.03 -1.94
N LEU A 492 -1.38 2.10 -2.56
CA LEU A 492 -1.21 2.63 -3.91
C LEU A 492 -1.62 1.60 -4.96
N SER A 493 -2.24 2.08 -6.02
CA SER A 493 -2.43 1.29 -7.25
C SER A 493 -1.08 0.99 -7.92
N GLY A 494 -1.05 -0.01 -8.81
CA GLY A 494 0.14 -0.35 -9.57
C GLY A 494 0.68 0.84 -10.36
N GLY A 495 -0.20 1.56 -11.06
CA GLY A 495 0.15 2.76 -11.82
C GLY A 495 0.64 3.93 -10.95
N GLU A 496 0.02 4.18 -9.79
CA GLU A 496 0.51 5.21 -8.85
C GLU A 496 1.93 4.89 -8.37
N SER A 497 2.19 3.63 -7.98
CA SER A 497 3.51 3.19 -7.52
C SER A 497 4.57 3.32 -8.63
N GLN A 498 4.22 2.97 -9.85
CA GLN A 498 5.11 3.09 -11.02
C GLN A 498 5.45 4.56 -11.31
N ARG A 499 4.46 5.46 -11.29
CA ARG A 499 4.67 6.90 -11.52
C ARG A 499 5.50 7.56 -10.41
N ILE A 500 5.35 7.14 -9.15
CA ILE A 500 6.22 7.58 -8.06
C ILE A 500 7.68 7.22 -8.35
N ARG A 501 7.94 5.98 -8.80
CA ARG A 501 9.28 5.55 -9.19
C ARG A 501 9.81 6.36 -10.38
N LEU A 502 8.97 6.60 -11.39
CA LEU A 502 9.32 7.43 -12.54
C LEU A 502 9.71 8.85 -12.10
N ALA A 503 8.90 9.51 -11.27
CA ALA A 503 9.19 10.83 -10.74
C ALA A 503 10.51 10.86 -9.96
N THR A 504 10.79 9.84 -9.15
CA THR A 504 12.05 9.70 -8.42
C THR A 504 13.24 9.56 -9.37
N GLN A 505 13.09 8.81 -10.47
CA GLN A 505 14.16 8.64 -11.45
C GLN A 505 14.40 9.92 -12.27
N ILE A 506 13.36 10.64 -12.68
CA ILE A 506 13.49 11.96 -13.31
C ILE A 506 14.22 12.91 -12.36
N GLY A 507 13.88 12.89 -11.08
CA GLY A 507 14.52 13.70 -10.05
C GLY A 507 16.00 13.39 -9.81
N SER A 508 16.47 12.18 -10.15
CA SER A 508 17.88 11.82 -10.04
C SER A 508 18.79 12.49 -11.08
N GLN A 509 18.19 13.05 -12.14
CA GLN A 509 18.87 13.70 -13.27
C GLN A 509 20.01 12.87 -13.88
N LEU A 510 19.87 11.54 -13.86
CA LEU A 510 20.83 10.65 -14.49
C LEU A 510 20.80 10.83 -16.01
N VAL A 511 21.97 10.75 -16.65
CA VAL A 511 22.13 10.89 -18.09
C VAL A 511 22.76 9.61 -18.68
N ASN A 512 22.53 9.37 -19.97
CA ASN A 512 23.05 8.20 -20.68
C ASN A 512 22.59 6.84 -20.08
N VAL A 513 21.38 6.80 -19.54
CA VAL A 513 20.74 5.59 -18.98
C VAL A 513 19.69 5.09 -19.96
N LEU A 514 19.50 3.78 -19.99
CA LEU A 514 18.39 3.12 -20.68
C LEU A 514 17.26 2.84 -19.69
N TYR A 515 16.16 3.55 -19.81
CA TYR A 515 14.95 3.31 -19.04
C TYR A 515 14.00 2.39 -19.79
N ILE A 516 13.51 1.35 -19.11
CA ILE A 516 12.51 0.43 -19.68
C ILE A 516 11.28 0.46 -18.77
N LEU A 517 10.13 0.87 -19.32
CA LEU A 517 8.86 1.01 -18.60
C LEU A 517 7.84 0.01 -19.13
N ASP A 518 7.08 -0.59 -18.21
CA ASP A 518 5.99 -1.53 -18.52
C ASP A 518 4.65 -0.83 -18.36
N GLU A 519 3.97 -0.53 -19.46
CA GLU A 519 2.62 0.03 -19.52
C GLU A 519 2.38 1.21 -18.55
N PRO A 520 3.16 2.29 -18.63
CA PRO A 520 3.08 3.38 -17.65
C PRO A 520 1.78 4.21 -17.74
N SER A 521 0.99 4.09 -18.82
CA SER A 521 -0.31 4.76 -18.99
C SER A 521 -1.47 4.09 -18.24
N ILE A 522 -1.23 2.93 -17.60
CA ILE A 522 -2.28 2.17 -16.91
C ILE A 522 -3.00 3.00 -15.83
N GLY A 523 -4.34 2.91 -15.83
CA GLY A 523 -5.19 3.60 -14.86
C GLY A 523 -5.18 5.11 -14.99
N LEU A 524 -4.67 5.64 -16.12
CA LEU A 524 -4.66 7.07 -16.41
C LEU A 524 -5.85 7.50 -17.25
N HIS A 525 -6.45 8.61 -16.83
CA HIS A 525 -7.31 9.37 -17.71
C HIS A 525 -6.48 10.03 -18.82
N GLN A 526 -7.05 10.26 -20.01
CA GLN A 526 -6.32 10.84 -21.16
C GLN A 526 -5.63 12.19 -20.84
N ARG A 527 -6.23 13.00 -19.98
CA ARG A 527 -5.60 14.24 -19.48
C ARG A 527 -4.24 13.97 -18.80
N ASP A 528 -4.20 12.93 -17.97
CA ASP A 528 -2.99 12.60 -17.18
C ASP A 528 -1.96 11.86 -18.05
N ASN A 529 -2.42 11.13 -19.09
CA ASN A 529 -1.55 10.48 -20.08
C ASN A 529 -0.70 11.49 -20.84
N ARG A 530 -1.25 12.64 -21.23
CA ARG A 530 -0.48 13.72 -21.88
C ARG A 530 0.64 14.27 -21.00
N ARG A 531 0.40 14.40 -19.68
CA ARG A 531 1.43 14.80 -18.71
C ARG A 531 2.54 13.76 -18.63
N LEU A 532 2.17 12.47 -18.55
CA LEU A 532 3.12 11.38 -18.57
C LEU A 532 4.00 11.38 -19.81
N ILE A 533 3.41 11.53 -21.02
CA ILE A 533 4.16 11.62 -22.30
C ILE A 533 5.15 12.78 -22.25
N SER A 534 4.75 13.93 -21.74
CA SER A 534 5.64 15.09 -21.59
C SER A 534 6.81 14.79 -20.65
N SER A 535 6.55 14.09 -19.54
CA SER A 535 7.60 13.68 -18.57
C SER A 535 8.59 12.68 -19.18
N LEU A 536 8.11 11.72 -19.99
CA LEU A 536 8.97 10.76 -20.68
C LEU A 536 9.84 11.45 -21.74
N LYS A 537 9.29 12.42 -22.47
CA LYS A 537 10.05 13.26 -23.41
C LYS A 537 11.10 14.10 -22.69
N ALA A 538 10.79 14.68 -21.55
CA ALA A 538 11.75 15.40 -20.72
C ALA A 538 12.89 14.48 -20.25
N LEU A 539 12.58 13.23 -19.83
CA LEU A 539 13.58 12.25 -19.45
C LEU A 539 14.50 11.86 -20.62
N ARG A 540 13.96 11.71 -21.84
CA ARG A 540 14.72 11.52 -23.08
C ARG A 540 15.61 12.72 -23.35
N ASP A 541 15.08 13.93 -23.26
CA ASP A 541 15.78 15.19 -23.60
C ASP A 541 16.97 15.48 -22.66
N LEU A 542 17.01 14.85 -21.48
CA LEU A 542 18.20 14.81 -20.62
C LEU A 542 19.35 13.96 -21.21
N GLY A 543 19.17 13.31 -22.36
CA GLY A 543 20.17 12.45 -22.99
C GLY A 543 20.05 10.97 -22.61
N ASN A 544 18.84 10.52 -22.27
CA ASN A 544 18.52 9.14 -21.95
C ASN A 544 17.81 8.42 -23.11
N THR A 545 17.92 7.11 -23.14
CA THR A 545 17.09 6.26 -24.00
C THR A 545 15.92 5.76 -23.20
N VAL A 546 14.70 5.92 -23.71
CA VAL A 546 13.47 5.50 -23.03
C VAL A 546 12.73 4.49 -23.90
N ILE A 547 12.60 3.26 -23.43
CA ILE A 547 11.80 2.20 -24.05
C ILE A 547 10.53 2.00 -23.24
N VAL A 548 9.39 2.03 -23.88
CA VAL A 548 8.08 1.86 -23.26
C VAL A 548 7.34 0.72 -23.92
N VAL A 549 6.93 -0.28 -23.18
CA VAL A 549 5.98 -1.30 -23.66
C VAL A 549 4.59 -0.71 -23.48
N GLU A 550 3.87 -0.46 -24.58
CA GLU A 550 2.60 0.26 -24.55
C GLU A 550 1.63 -0.09 -25.68
N HIS A 551 0.34 0.23 -25.44
CA HIS A 551 -0.77 0.02 -26.35
C HIS A 551 -1.57 1.30 -26.63
N ASP A 552 -1.27 2.39 -25.93
CA ASP A 552 -1.98 3.66 -26.05
C ASP A 552 -1.66 4.36 -27.38
N GLU A 553 -2.71 4.83 -28.09
CA GLU A 553 -2.60 5.48 -29.38
C GLU A 553 -1.76 6.76 -29.30
N GLU A 554 -2.02 7.63 -28.28
CA GLU A 554 -1.35 8.91 -28.14
C GLU A 554 0.14 8.75 -27.81
N MET A 555 0.48 7.72 -27.00
CA MET A 555 1.86 7.35 -26.69
C MET A 555 2.61 6.89 -27.95
N MET A 556 2.02 6.00 -28.76
CA MET A 556 2.62 5.51 -30.01
C MET A 556 2.84 6.65 -31.03
N GLN A 557 1.86 7.54 -31.17
CA GLN A 557 1.97 8.69 -32.08
C GLN A 557 3.00 9.72 -31.61
N SER A 558 3.24 9.81 -30.30
CA SER A 558 4.17 10.73 -29.67
C SER A 558 5.60 10.23 -29.57
N ALA A 559 5.84 8.96 -29.88
CA ALA A 559 7.15 8.33 -29.85
C ALA A 559 8.06 8.80 -31.02
N ASP A 560 9.38 8.67 -30.84
CA ASP A 560 10.35 8.89 -31.90
C ASP A 560 10.47 7.65 -32.81
N TYR A 561 10.30 6.46 -32.18
CA TYR A 561 10.45 5.17 -32.84
C TYR A 561 9.45 4.16 -32.30
N VAL A 562 8.97 3.26 -33.15
CA VAL A 562 8.01 2.20 -32.80
C VAL A 562 8.51 0.86 -33.29
N VAL A 563 8.40 -0.15 -32.43
CA VAL A 563 8.64 -1.57 -32.75
C VAL A 563 7.34 -2.32 -32.51
N ASP A 564 6.75 -2.87 -33.58
CA ASP A 564 5.51 -3.65 -33.49
C ASP A 564 5.81 -5.14 -33.53
N MET A 565 5.35 -5.86 -32.48
CA MET A 565 5.60 -7.29 -32.29
C MET A 565 4.37 -8.12 -32.69
N GLY A 566 4.59 -9.14 -33.50
CA GLY A 566 3.47 -9.95 -33.99
C GLY A 566 3.92 -11.22 -34.70
N PRO A 567 3.14 -11.65 -35.73
CA PRO A 567 1.85 -11.11 -36.17
C PRO A 567 0.66 -11.46 -35.23
N ARG A 568 0.83 -12.47 -34.37
CA ARG A 568 -0.19 -12.95 -33.43
C ARG A 568 0.43 -13.21 -32.04
N ALA A 569 -0.28 -13.87 -31.17
CA ALA A 569 0.14 -14.20 -29.80
C ALA A 569 0.82 -15.58 -29.70
N GLY A 570 1.66 -15.79 -28.68
CA GLY A 570 2.31 -17.05 -28.36
C GLY A 570 3.20 -17.60 -29.48
N ARG A 571 3.00 -18.87 -29.87
CA ARG A 571 3.77 -19.50 -30.96
C ARG A 571 3.64 -18.82 -32.31
N LEU A 572 2.54 -18.14 -32.55
CA LEU A 572 2.28 -17.42 -33.82
C LEU A 572 2.77 -15.95 -33.76
N GLY A 573 3.28 -15.53 -32.59
CA GLY A 573 3.95 -14.25 -32.34
C GLY A 573 5.47 -14.40 -32.39
N GLY A 574 6.16 -13.46 -31.77
CA GLY A 574 7.60 -13.47 -31.54
C GLY A 574 8.42 -12.97 -32.73
N GLU A 575 7.80 -12.28 -33.68
CA GLU A 575 8.45 -11.64 -34.82
C GLU A 575 8.33 -10.12 -34.72
N VAL A 576 9.28 -9.39 -35.29
CA VAL A 576 9.16 -7.95 -35.51
C VAL A 576 8.42 -7.74 -36.82
N VAL A 577 7.17 -7.29 -36.76
CA VAL A 577 6.35 -7.05 -37.95
C VAL A 577 6.54 -5.65 -38.52
N PHE A 578 7.01 -4.72 -37.70
CA PHE A 578 7.38 -3.37 -38.10
C PHE A 578 8.40 -2.78 -37.13
N GLN A 579 9.32 -1.98 -37.64
CA GLN A 579 10.18 -1.07 -36.88
C GLN A 579 10.43 0.20 -37.71
N GLY A 580 10.28 1.38 -37.05
CA GLY A 580 10.43 2.66 -37.73
C GLY A 580 9.75 3.80 -36.98
N THR A 581 9.60 4.95 -37.66
CA THR A 581 8.90 6.10 -37.08
C THR A 581 7.38 5.89 -37.08
N PRO A 582 6.61 6.58 -36.20
CA PRO A 582 5.15 6.50 -36.17
C PRO A 582 4.50 6.81 -37.53
N ARG A 583 5.08 7.75 -38.32
CA ARG A 583 4.58 8.08 -39.66
C ARG A 583 4.75 6.92 -40.66
N GLN A 584 5.87 6.21 -40.61
CA GLN A 584 6.10 5.01 -41.41
C GLN A 584 5.18 3.87 -40.97
N MET A 585 4.89 3.76 -39.67
CA MET A 585 3.96 2.75 -39.20
C MET A 585 2.56 2.92 -39.77
N LEU A 586 2.05 4.14 -39.88
CA LEU A 586 0.76 4.41 -40.50
C LEU A 586 0.68 3.99 -41.99
N GLN A 587 1.82 3.77 -42.67
CA GLN A 587 1.89 3.28 -44.06
C GLN A 587 2.02 1.76 -44.13
N SER A 588 2.30 1.08 -43.00
CA SER A 588 2.46 -0.37 -42.97
C SER A 588 1.12 -1.10 -42.96
N ASP A 589 1.12 -2.40 -43.28
CA ASP A 589 -0.07 -3.25 -43.22
C ASP A 589 -0.13 -4.12 -41.94
N THR A 590 0.35 -3.58 -40.83
CA THR A 590 0.23 -4.28 -39.53
C THR A 590 -1.15 -4.09 -38.93
N LEU A 591 -1.56 -5.02 -38.06
CA LEU A 591 -2.84 -4.93 -37.37
C LEU A 591 -2.95 -3.62 -36.55
N THR A 592 -1.87 -3.26 -35.84
CA THR A 592 -1.79 -2.02 -35.08
C THR A 592 -1.97 -0.79 -35.98
N ALA A 593 -1.30 -0.76 -37.14
CA ALA A 593 -1.44 0.35 -38.09
C ALA A 593 -2.87 0.49 -38.64
N ARG A 594 -3.55 -0.62 -38.90
CA ARG A 594 -4.96 -0.62 -39.34
C ARG A 594 -5.91 -0.03 -38.31
N TYR A 595 -5.67 -0.30 -37.00
CA TYR A 595 -6.42 0.36 -35.92
C TYR A 595 -6.11 1.86 -35.87
N LEU A 596 -4.85 2.27 -35.95
CA LEU A 596 -4.45 3.69 -35.92
C LEU A 596 -4.98 4.49 -37.14
N ARG A 597 -5.17 3.83 -38.29
CA ARG A 597 -5.80 4.45 -39.49
C ARG A 597 -7.33 4.45 -39.44
N GLY A 598 -7.95 3.79 -38.43
CA GLY A 598 -9.39 3.63 -38.33
C GLY A 598 -10.02 2.59 -39.30
N GLU A 599 -9.21 1.78 -39.98
CA GLU A 599 -9.70 0.68 -40.85
C GLU A 599 -10.30 -0.46 -40.03
N CYS A 600 -9.76 -0.67 -38.83
CA CYS A 600 -10.32 -1.49 -37.78
C CYS A 600 -10.73 -0.57 -36.63
N ALA A 601 -11.93 -0.71 -36.10
CA ALA A 601 -12.40 0.09 -34.98
C ALA A 601 -13.28 -0.77 -34.06
N ILE A 602 -13.35 -0.40 -32.81
CA ILE A 602 -14.34 -0.92 -31.86
C ILE A 602 -15.63 -0.15 -32.14
N GLU A 603 -16.70 -0.89 -32.50
CA GLU A 603 -17.97 -0.32 -32.90
C GLU A 603 -18.69 0.37 -31.75
N VAL A 604 -19.33 1.49 -32.03
CA VAL A 604 -20.27 2.17 -31.14
C VAL A 604 -21.63 1.52 -31.33
N PRO A 605 -22.31 1.01 -30.28
CA PRO A 605 -23.63 0.42 -30.40
C PRO A 605 -24.63 1.44 -30.97
N SER A 606 -25.36 1.06 -32.04
CA SER A 606 -26.40 1.91 -32.65
C SER A 606 -27.58 2.16 -31.73
N VAL A 607 -27.86 1.27 -30.80
CA VAL A 607 -28.93 1.38 -29.81
C VAL A 607 -28.37 0.99 -28.43
N ARG A 608 -28.53 1.86 -27.45
CA ARG A 608 -28.16 1.59 -26.06
C ARG A 608 -29.25 0.74 -25.38
N ARG A 609 -28.83 -0.23 -24.56
CA ARG A 609 -29.76 -1.02 -23.76
C ARG A 609 -30.38 -0.16 -22.66
N LYS A 610 -31.68 -0.29 -22.45
CA LYS A 610 -32.42 0.42 -21.39
C LYS A 610 -32.40 -0.31 -20.05
N GLY A 611 -31.79 -1.49 -19.99
CA GLY A 611 -31.79 -2.37 -18.83
C GLY A 611 -33.08 -3.12 -18.60
N LEU A 612 -33.20 -3.73 -17.42
CA LEU A 612 -34.38 -4.55 -17.02
C LEU A 612 -35.51 -3.74 -16.39
N GLY A 613 -35.41 -2.40 -16.35
CA GLY A 613 -36.41 -1.53 -15.71
C GLY A 613 -36.28 -1.45 -14.18
N HIS A 614 -35.26 -2.06 -13.61
CA HIS A 614 -34.91 -1.99 -12.19
C HIS A 614 -33.50 -1.43 -12.02
N SER A 615 -33.27 -0.74 -10.91
CA SER A 615 -31.98 -0.13 -10.61
C SER A 615 -31.55 -0.43 -9.18
N LEU A 616 -30.23 -0.53 -8.98
CA LEU A 616 -29.62 -0.56 -7.67
C LEU A 616 -29.21 0.89 -7.33
N TRP A 617 -29.70 1.40 -6.19
CA TRP A 617 -29.41 2.76 -5.74
C TRP A 617 -28.51 2.75 -4.53
N LEU A 618 -27.35 3.42 -4.63
CA LEU A 618 -26.47 3.71 -3.48
C LEU A 618 -26.67 5.17 -3.07
N ARG A 619 -27.06 5.40 -1.81
CA ARG A 619 -27.35 6.72 -1.25
C ARG A 619 -26.30 7.17 -0.23
N GLY A 620 -25.91 8.43 -0.32
CA GLY A 620 -25.12 9.10 0.70
C GLY A 620 -23.74 8.48 0.96
N ALA A 621 -23.03 8.04 -0.07
CA ALA A 621 -21.68 7.49 0.09
C ALA A 621 -20.69 8.61 0.47
N THR A 622 -20.01 8.47 1.65
CA THR A 622 -19.11 9.50 2.22
C THR A 622 -17.71 9.00 2.55
N GLY A 623 -17.35 7.79 2.10
CA GLY A 623 -16.02 7.22 2.36
C GLY A 623 -14.88 7.97 1.66
N ASN A 624 -13.72 8.04 2.30
CA ASN A 624 -12.51 8.69 1.79
C ASN A 624 -12.78 10.11 1.26
N ASN A 625 -12.67 10.34 -0.05
CA ASN A 625 -12.92 11.63 -0.67
C ASN A 625 -14.37 11.83 -1.16
N LEU A 626 -15.26 10.85 -1.04
CA LEU A 626 -16.65 10.96 -1.48
C LEU A 626 -17.43 11.97 -0.63
N LYS A 627 -18.27 12.77 -1.30
CA LYS A 627 -18.98 13.91 -0.70
C LYS A 627 -20.49 13.70 -0.66
N GLY A 628 -20.95 12.57 -0.06
CA GLY A 628 -22.37 12.28 0.04
C GLY A 628 -22.99 11.98 -1.32
N VAL A 629 -22.40 11.02 -2.03
CA VAL A 629 -22.76 10.73 -3.42
C VAL A 629 -23.95 9.77 -3.49
N ASP A 630 -24.96 10.13 -4.27
CA ASP A 630 -26.07 9.27 -4.67
C ASP A 630 -25.85 8.81 -6.11
N VAL A 631 -25.94 7.51 -6.37
CA VAL A 631 -25.67 6.92 -7.69
C VAL A 631 -26.68 5.83 -8.03
N GLU A 632 -27.14 5.86 -9.30
CA GLU A 632 -28.00 4.85 -9.91
C GLU A 632 -27.17 3.85 -10.74
N PHE A 633 -27.45 2.56 -10.55
CA PHE A 633 -26.90 1.48 -11.38
C PHE A 633 -28.06 0.73 -12.04
N PRO A 634 -28.41 1.04 -13.31
CA PRO A 634 -29.47 0.34 -14.02
C PRO A 634 -29.08 -1.12 -14.26
N LEU A 635 -29.93 -2.05 -13.85
CA LEU A 635 -29.66 -3.49 -13.97
C LEU A 635 -29.85 -4.00 -15.41
N GLY A 636 -29.04 -4.99 -15.82
CA GLY A 636 -29.05 -5.53 -17.19
C GLY A 636 -28.36 -4.64 -18.22
N CYS A 637 -27.43 -3.80 -17.79
CA CYS A 637 -26.62 -2.91 -18.63
C CYS A 637 -25.11 -3.15 -18.47
N LEU A 638 -24.35 -2.70 -19.47
CA LEU A 638 -22.92 -2.46 -19.35
C LEU A 638 -22.72 -1.04 -18.82
N ILE A 639 -22.38 -0.92 -17.54
CA ILE A 639 -22.16 0.37 -16.87
C ILE A 639 -20.66 0.62 -16.79
N CYS A 640 -20.22 1.80 -17.24
CA CYS A 640 -18.82 2.21 -17.10
C CYS A 640 -18.70 3.39 -16.11
N VAL A 641 -17.89 3.20 -15.07
CA VAL A 641 -17.55 4.22 -14.08
C VAL A 641 -16.22 4.86 -14.48
N THR A 642 -16.25 6.13 -14.83
CA THR A 642 -15.12 6.87 -15.38
C THR A 642 -14.81 8.14 -14.58
N GLY A 643 -13.81 8.91 -15.00
CA GLY A 643 -13.35 10.15 -14.36
C GLY A 643 -11.84 10.19 -14.18
N VAL A 644 -11.29 11.32 -13.80
CA VAL A 644 -9.83 11.49 -13.61
C VAL A 644 -9.26 10.58 -12.52
N SER A 645 -7.93 10.40 -12.53
CA SER A 645 -7.25 9.61 -11.49
C SER A 645 -7.49 10.26 -10.10
N GLY A 646 -7.78 9.42 -9.07
CA GLY A 646 -8.07 9.92 -7.72
C GLY A 646 -9.46 10.54 -7.52
N SER A 647 -10.37 10.52 -8.52
CA SER A 647 -11.72 11.10 -8.41
C SER A 647 -12.69 10.36 -7.49
N GLY A 648 -12.33 9.17 -6.97
CA GLY A 648 -13.15 8.41 -6.03
C GLY A 648 -13.85 7.18 -6.63
N LYS A 649 -13.57 6.79 -7.89
CA LYS A 649 -14.16 5.61 -8.56
C LYS A 649 -14.02 4.32 -7.77
N SER A 650 -12.78 3.97 -7.40
CA SER A 650 -12.49 2.74 -6.64
C SER A 650 -13.09 2.80 -5.24
N THR A 651 -13.12 3.97 -4.61
CA THR A 651 -13.79 4.19 -3.32
C THR A 651 -15.29 3.92 -3.42
N LEU A 652 -15.94 4.42 -4.47
CA LEU A 652 -17.37 4.21 -4.70
C LEU A 652 -17.70 2.73 -4.95
N ILE A 653 -16.94 2.08 -5.82
CA ILE A 653 -17.25 0.72 -6.28
C ILE A 653 -16.59 -0.34 -5.39
N ASN A 654 -15.24 -0.31 -5.24
CA ASN A 654 -14.49 -1.39 -4.59
C ASN A 654 -14.53 -1.34 -3.06
N ASP A 655 -14.62 -0.12 -2.48
CA ASP A 655 -14.59 0.06 -1.03
C ASP A 655 -15.97 0.33 -0.41
N THR A 656 -16.98 0.69 -1.22
CA THR A 656 -18.36 0.93 -0.75
C THR A 656 -19.34 -0.09 -1.32
N LEU A 657 -19.63 -0.07 -2.63
CA LEU A 657 -20.66 -0.91 -3.24
C LEU A 657 -20.34 -2.41 -3.13
N GLN A 658 -19.14 -2.83 -3.51
CA GLN A 658 -18.74 -4.24 -3.53
C GLN A 658 -18.77 -4.88 -2.13
N PRO A 659 -18.25 -4.25 -1.04
CA PRO A 659 -18.38 -4.78 0.31
C PRO A 659 -19.83 -4.86 0.79
N ILE A 660 -20.70 -3.89 0.45
CA ILE A 660 -22.14 -3.94 0.78
C ILE A 660 -22.76 -5.21 0.18
N LEU A 661 -22.59 -5.41 -1.14
CA LEU A 661 -23.13 -6.59 -1.84
C LEU A 661 -22.54 -7.89 -1.30
N SER A 662 -21.23 -7.93 -1.03
CA SER A 662 -20.57 -9.11 -0.48
C SER A 662 -21.02 -9.44 0.96
N LYS A 663 -21.27 -8.42 1.77
CA LYS A 663 -21.82 -8.59 3.13
C LYS A 663 -23.23 -9.16 3.07
N HIS A 664 -24.05 -8.66 2.15
CA HIS A 664 -25.42 -9.12 1.96
C HIS A 664 -25.50 -10.58 1.46
N PHE A 665 -24.78 -10.92 0.37
CA PHE A 665 -24.90 -12.25 -0.26
C PHE A 665 -24.01 -13.32 0.37
N TYR A 666 -22.84 -12.97 0.88
CA TYR A 666 -21.81 -13.92 1.35
C TYR A 666 -21.45 -13.79 2.81
N ARG A 667 -22.05 -12.87 3.56
CA ARG A 667 -21.72 -12.55 4.96
C ARG A 667 -20.22 -12.23 5.12
N SER A 668 -19.66 -11.47 4.15
CA SER A 668 -18.28 -11.06 4.17
C SER A 668 -17.99 -10.20 5.42
N LEU A 669 -16.83 -10.41 6.03
CA LEU A 669 -16.37 -9.64 7.20
C LEU A 669 -15.82 -8.26 6.82
N ARG A 670 -15.64 -7.97 5.51
CA ARG A 670 -15.17 -6.67 5.06
C ARG A 670 -16.27 -5.64 5.22
N GLU A 671 -16.03 -4.65 6.08
CA GLU A 671 -16.97 -3.55 6.27
C GLU A 671 -16.91 -2.56 5.10
N PRO A 672 -18.07 -2.11 4.60
CA PRO A 672 -18.13 -1.05 3.60
C PRO A 672 -17.75 0.28 4.22
N LEU A 673 -17.27 1.20 3.39
CA LEU A 673 -17.12 2.60 3.78
C LEU A 673 -18.50 3.24 4.07
N PRO A 674 -18.57 4.34 4.84
CA PRO A 674 -19.82 4.94 5.26
C PRO A 674 -20.76 5.31 4.10
N TYR A 675 -22.02 4.94 4.21
CA TYR A 675 -23.11 5.22 3.29
C TYR A 675 -24.42 5.33 4.08
N THR A 676 -25.45 5.91 3.46
CA THR A 676 -26.77 6.10 4.12
C THR A 676 -27.70 4.92 3.88
N ALA A 677 -27.88 4.51 2.63
CA ALA A 677 -28.81 3.44 2.27
C ALA A 677 -28.41 2.78 0.94
N ILE A 678 -28.89 1.54 0.73
CA ILE A 678 -28.86 0.87 -0.56
C ILE A 678 -30.25 0.28 -0.85
N GLU A 679 -30.74 0.45 -2.08
CA GLU A 679 -32.05 0.01 -2.54
C GLU A 679 -31.89 -0.89 -3.75
N GLY A 680 -32.83 -1.81 -3.99
CA GLY A 680 -32.84 -2.68 -5.16
C GLY A 680 -32.05 -3.99 -5.02
N LEU A 681 -31.62 -4.35 -3.80
CA LEU A 681 -30.89 -5.60 -3.55
C LEU A 681 -31.70 -6.87 -3.89
N GLU A 682 -33.01 -6.78 -3.83
CA GLU A 682 -33.97 -7.87 -4.15
C GLU A 682 -33.92 -8.30 -5.62
N TYR A 683 -33.41 -7.48 -6.51
CA TYR A 683 -33.26 -7.78 -7.94
C TYR A 683 -31.93 -8.45 -8.30
N VAL A 684 -31.05 -8.64 -7.33
CA VAL A 684 -29.70 -9.21 -7.53
C VAL A 684 -29.57 -10.51 -6.74
N ASP A 685 -29.03 -11.55 -7.38
CA ASP A 685 -28.82 -12.85 -6.72
C ASP A 685 -27.40 -13.05 -6.23
N LYS A 686 -26.43 -12.41 -6.92
CA LYS A 686 -25.01 -12.70 -6.73
C LYS A 686 -24.17 -11.51 -7.18
N VAL A 687 -23.05 -11.30 -6.48
CA VAL A 687 -21.99 -10.37 -6.93
C VAL A 687 -20.71 -11.16 -7.24
N VAL A 688 -20.04 -10.79 -8.33
CA VAL A 688 -18.75 -11.34 -8.74
C VAL A 688 -17.76 -10.20 -8.91
N ASN A 689 -16.72 -10.17 -8.07
CA ASN A 689 -15.63 -9.21 -8.22
C ASN A 689 -14.48 -9.83 -9.02
N VAL A 690 -14.06 -9.16 -10.09
CA VAL A 690 -12.99 -9.58 -10.99
C VAL A 690 -11.91 -8.50 -10.95
N ASP A 691 -10.99 -8.63 -9.99
CA ASP A 691 -9.87 -7.71 -9.78
C ASP A 691 -8.56 -8.23 -10.41
N GLN A 692 -7.54 -7.38 -10.44
CA GLN A 692 -6.21 -7.69 -10.98
C GLN A 692 -5.32 -8.50 -10.02
N SER A 693 -5.82 -8.92 -8.87
CA SER A 693 -5.04 -9.70 -7.91
C SER A 693 -4.59 -11.05 -8.49
N PRO A 694 -3.40 -11.54 -8.16
CA PRO A 694 -2.91 -12.83 -8.65
C PRO A 694 -3.87 -13.98 -8.32
N LEU A 695 -3.94 -14.99 -9.21
CA LEU A 695 -4.74 -16.22 -9.00
C LEU A 695 -4.32 -17.03 -7.77
N GLY A 696 -3.15 -16.77 -7.23
CA GLY A 696 -2.59 -17.41 -6.04
C GLY A 696 -1.18 -16.92 -5.79
N ARG A 697 -0.74 -17.05 -4.53
CA ARG A 697 0.57 -16.57 -4.07
C ARG A 697 1.72 -17.55 -4.27
N VAL A 698 1.43 -18.76 -4.76
CA VAL A 698 2.42 -19.84 -4.89
C VAL A 698 2.54 -20.29 -6.34
N PRO A 699 3.74 -20.71 -6.81
CA PRO A 699 3.96 -21.18 -8.19
C PRO A 699 3.10 -22.39 -8.59
N ARG A 700 2.49 -23.10 -7.66
CA ARG A 700 1.59 -24.23 -7.90
C ARG A 700 0.21 -23.81 -8.41
N SER A 701 -0.21 -22.58 -8.11
CA SER A 701 -1.45 -22.03 -8.68
C SER A 701 -1.25 -21.75 -10.17
N ASN A 702 -2.20 -22.15 -10.99
CA ASN A 702 -2.15 -22.00 -12.45
C ASN A 702 -3.57 -21.95 -13.03
N PRO A 703 -3.75 -21.56 -14.31
CA PRO A 703 -5.06 -21.49 -14.96
C PRO A 703 -5.87 -22.78 -14.87
N ALA A 704 -5.24 -23.95 -15.05
CA ALA A 704 -5.93 -25.24 -15.00
C ALA A 704 -6.48 -25.58 -13.60
N THR A 705 -5.74 -25.21 -12.54
CA THR A 705 -6.22 -25.44 -11.15
C THR A 705 -7.31 -24.45 -10.77
N TYR A 706 -7.19 -23.18 -11.19
CA TYR A 706 -8.15 -22.14 -10.84
C TYR A 706 -9.52 -22.36 -11.50
N THR A 707 -9.55 -22.72 -12.77
CA THR A 707 -10.77 -23.04 -13.52
C THR A 707 -11.39 -24.41 -13.12
N GLY A 708 -10.67 -25.20 -12.33
CA GLY A 708 -11.10 -26.54 -11.94
C GLY A 708 -10.97 -27.59 -13.04
N VAL A 709 -10.53 -27.24 -14.26
CA VAL A 709 -10.34 -28.20 -15.37
C VAL A 709 -9.29 -29.25 -15.05
N PHE A 710 -8.33 -28.93 -14.18
CA PHE A 710 -7.30 -29.89 -13.77
C PHE A 710 -7.87 -31.11 -13.03
N ASN A 711 -9.01 -30.98 -12.34
CA ASN A 711 -9.70 -32.11 -11.71
C ASN A 711 -10.23 -33.08 -12.77
N ASP A 712 -10.79 -32.57 -13.86
CA ASP A 712 -11.31 -33.39 -14.95
C ASP A 712 -10.17 -34.06 -15.73
N ILE A 713 -9.07 -33.36 -15.95
CA ILE A 713 -7.84 -33.92 -16.55
C ILE A 713 -7.28 -35.04 -15.69
N ARG A 714 -7.21 -34.89 -14.37
CA ARG A 714 -6.78 -35.98 -13.46
C ARG A 714 -7.71 -37.18 -13.52
N ALA A 715 -9.00 -36.94 -13.55
CA ALA A 715 -10.00 -38.02 -13.67
C ALA A 715 -9.83 -38.80 -14.98
N LEU A 716 -9.54 -38.09 -16.09
CA LEU A 716 -9.22 -38.71 -17.38
C LEU A 716 -7.98 -39.61 -17.27
N PHE A 717 -6.87 -39.10 -16.68
CA PHE A 717 -5.65 -39.89 -16.53
C PHE A 717 -5.82 -41.11 -15.62
N VAL A 718 -6.65 -41.05 -14.59
CA VAL A 718 -7.01 -42.21 -13.73
C VAL A 718 -7.79 -43.25 -14.51
N SER A 719 -8.60 -42.86 -15.48
CA SER A 719 -9.41 -43.78 -16.30
C SER A 719 -8.57 -44.60 -17.29
N LEU A 720 -7.33 -44.22 -17.57
CA LEU A 720 -6.48 -44.89 -18.54
C LEU A 720 -6.07 -46.32 -18.11
N PRO A 721 -5.91 -47.25 -19.06
CA PRO A 721 -5.55 -48.66 -18.74
C PRO A 721 -4.28 -48.79 -17.92
N GLU A 722 -3.21 -48.03 -18.27
CA GLU A 722 -1.94 -48.05 -17.53
C GLU A 722 -2.09 -47.58 -16.08
N ALA A 723 -2.86 -46.52 -15.84
CA ALA A 723 -3.14 -46.04 -14.48
C ALA A 723 -3.92 -47.07 -13.65
N LYS A 724 -4.92 -47.73 -14.26
CA LYS A 724 -5.72 -48.79 -13.63
C LYS A 724 -4.87 -49.99 -13.28
N ILE A 725 -4.02 -50.47 -14.20
CA ILE A 725 -3.11 -51.62 -13.97
C ILE A 725 -2.17 -51.32 -12.78
N ARG A 726 -1.66 -50.09 -12.67
CA ARG A 726 -0.76 -49.68 -11.58
C ARG A 726 -1.52 -49.26 -10.30
N GLY A 727 -2.85 -49.32 -10.26
CA GLY A 727 -3.67 -48.92 -9.12
C GLY A 727 -3.57 -47.43 -8.77
N TYR A 728 -3.30 -46.58 -9.75
CA TYR A 728 -3.09 -45.12 -9.52
C TYR A 728 -4.43 -44.42 -9.29
N LYS A 729 -4.53 -43.67 -8.20
CA LYS A 729 -5.69 -42.87 -7.83
C LYS A 729 -5.45 -41.38 -8.22
N SER A 730 -6.47 -40.54 -8.12
CA SER A 730 -6.43 -39.13 -8.51
C SER A 730 -5.33 -38.32 -7.78
N GLY A 731 -4.94 -38.72 -6.57
CA GLY A 731 -3.83 -38.12 -5.82
C GLY A 731 -2.47 -38.31 -6.50
N ARG A 732 -2.26 -39.43 -7.24
CA ARG A 732 -1.02 -39.69 -7.99
C ARG A 732 -0.76 -38.63 -9.07
N PHE A 733 -1.80 -38.13 -9.68
CA PHE A 733 -1.75 -37.10 -10.71
C PHE A 733 -1.86 -35.66 -10.17
N SER A 734 -1.72 -35.49 -8.84
CA SER A 734 -1.69 -34.17 -8.19
C SER A 734 -0.24 -33.78 -7.84
N PHE A 735 0.19 -32.60 -8.25
CA PHE A 735 1.48 -32.05 -7.84
C PHE A 735 1.43 -31.45 -6.42
N ASN A 736 0.27 -31.39 -5.78
CA ASN A 736 0.12 -30.91 -4.38
C ASN A 736 0.26 -32.02 -3.34
N VAL A 737 0.06 -33.29 -3.72
CA VAL A 737 0.00 -34.46 -2.82
C VAL A 737 1.26 -35.30 -2.99
N LYS A 738 1.78 -35.84 -1.89
CA LYS A 738 2.90 -36.80 -1.91
C LYS A 738 2.53 -38.07 -2.70
N GLY A 739 3.52 -38.68 -3.33
CA GLY A 739 3.41 -39.92 -4.07
C GLY A 739 3.53 -39.82 -5.58
N GLY A 740 3.00 -38.74 -6.21
CA GLY A 740 3.14 -38.51 -7.66
C GLY A 740 3.94 -37.28 -8.04
N ARG A 741 4.13 -36.38 -7.11
CA ARG A 741 4.90 -35.16 -7.31
C ARG A 741 6.42 -35.41 -7.20
N CYS A 742 7.20 -34.52 -7.77
CA CYS A 742 8.62 -34.43 -7.52
C CYS A 742 8.86 -33.97 -6.09
N GLU A 743 9.51 -34.80 -5.26
CA GLU A 743 9.73 -34.45 -3.84
C GLU A 743 10.86 -33.41 -3.69
N ALA A 744 11.80 -33.31 -4.63
CA ALA A 744 12.90 -32.33 -4.58
C ALA A 744 12.40 -30.86 -4.65
N CYS A 745 11.34 -30.59 -5.43
CA CYS A 745 10.73 -29.27 -5.51
C CYS A 745 9.33 -29.21 -4.86
N GLY A 746 8.88 -30.29 -4.19
CA GLY A 746 7.56 -30.35 -3.60
C GLY A 746 6.40 -30.18 -4.59
N GLY A 747 6.61 -30.40 -5.90
CA GLY A 747 5.64 -30.19 -6.96
C GLY A 747 5.59 -28.76 -7.53
N ASN A 748 6.45 -27.86 -7.10
CA ASN A 748 6.53 -26.47 -7.62
C ASN A 748 7.06 -26.44 -9.07
N GLY A 749 7.96 -27.38 -9.43
CA GLY A 749 8.70 -27.36 -10.69
C GLY A 749 9.95 -26.49 -10.65
N TYR A 750 10.02 -25.56 -9.71
CA TYR A 750 11.09 -24.60 -9.52
C TYR A 750 11.56 -24.62 -8.05
N LYS A 751 12.80 -24.20 -7.82
CA LYS A 751 13.34 -23.86 -6.50
C LYS A 751 13.36 -22.33 -6.40
N THR A 752 12.83 -21.78 -5.33
CA THR A 752 12.91 -20.34 -5.06
C THR A 752 14.20 -20.04 -4.33
N ILE A 753 14.98 -19.12 -4.83
CA ILE A 753 16.14 -18.53 -4.15
C ILE A 753 15.68 -17.17 -3.64
N GLU A 754 15.47 -17.09 -2.32
CA GLU A 754 15.10 -15.84 -1.65
C GLU A 754 16.32 -14.91 -1.62
N MET A 755 16.14 -13.70 -2.09
CA MET A 755 17.17 -12.67 -2.08
C MET A 755 16.74 -11.51 -1.17
N ASN A 756 17.56 -11.17 -0.17
CA ASN A 756 17.20 -10.18 0.88
C ASN A 756 16.93 -8.76 0.35
N PHE A 757 17.48 -8.37 -0.79
CA PHE A 757 17.37 -7.01 -1.35
C PHE A 757 16.93 -6.96 -2.83
N LEU A 758 16.75 -8.12 -3.46
CA LEU A 758 16.35 -8.27 -4.86
C LEU A 758 15.11 -9.16 -4.94
N PRO A 759 14.36 -9.14 -6.05
CA PRO A 759 13.26 -10.08 -6.28
C PRO A 759 13.74 -11.54 -6.20
N ASP A 760 12.89 -12.43 -5.68
CA ASP A 760 13.15 -13.85 -5.61
C ASP A 760 13.43 -14.43 -7.00
N VAL A 761 14.43 -15.29 -7.11
CA VAL A 761 14.79 -15.97 -8.36
C VAL A 761 14.22 -17.38 -8.36
N TYR A 762 13.54 -17.74 -9.45
CA TYR A 762 12.94 -19.06 -9.66
C TYR A 762 13.82 -19.88 -10.62
N VAL A 763 14.51 -20.90 -10.11
CA VAL A 763 15.37 -21.78 -10.90
C VAL A 763 14.64 -23.11 -11.16
N PRO A 764 14.61 -23.62 -12.42
CA PRO A 764 14.02 -24.92 -12.70
C PRO A 764 14.62 -26.04 -11.84
N CYS A 765 13.76 -26.92 -11.34
CA CYS A 765 14.21 -28.04 -10.51
C CYS A 765 15.09 -29.01 -11.32
N GLU A 766 16.30 -29.27 -10.86
CA GLU A 766 17.28 -30.15 -11.51
C GLU A 766 16.81 -31.60 -11.66
N VAL A 767 15.92 -32.07 -10.75
CA VAL A 767 15.40 -33.45 -10.75
C VAL A 767 14.26 -33.65 -11.74
N CYS A 768 13.29 -32.75 -11.79
CA CYS A 768 12.13 -32.88 -12.64
C CYS A 768 12.16 -31.96 -13.87
N HIS A 769 13.16 -31.10 -14.01
CA HIS A 769 13.32 -30.16 -15.12
C HIS A 769 12.03 -29.36 -15.42
N GLY A 770 11.38 -28.81 -14.36
CA GLY A 770 10.12 -28.07 -14.48
C GLY A 770 8.84 -28.91 -14.57
N LYS A 771 8.92 -30.24 -14.74
CA LYS A 771 7.77 -31.13 -14.99
C LYS A 771 6.88 -31.38 -13.76
N ARG A 772 7.28 -31.01 -12.54
CA ARG A 772 6.52 -31.11 -11.28
C ARG A 772 6.25 -32.52 -10.74
N TYR A 773 6.37 -33.56 -11.55
CA TYR A 773 6.07 -34.96 -11.21
C TYR A 773 7.31 -35.84 -11.18
N ASN A 774 7.18 -37.00 -10.53
CA ASN A 774 8.17 -38.05 -10.59
C ASN A 774 8.08 -38.83 -11.92
N ARG A 775 9.14 -39.54 -12.26
CA ARG A 775 9.29 -40.29 -13.53
C ARG A 775 8.15 -41.28 -13.79
N GLU A 776 7.75 -42.02 -12.77
CA GLU A 776 6.71 -43.06 -12.87
C GLU A 776 5.34 -42.48 -13.22
N THR A 777 4.98 -41.32 -12.67
CA THR A 777 3.71 -40.64 -13.02
C THR A 777 3.71 -40.13 -14.46
N LEU A 778 4.87 -39.72 -14.98
CA LEU A 778 5.03 -39.22 -16.36
C LEU A 778 5.00 -40.34 -17.41
N GLU A 779 5.12 -41.61 -17.03
CA GLU A 779 4.98 -42.74 -17.96
C GLU A 779 3.55 -42.95 -18.44
N VAL A 780 2.54 -42.60 -17.63
CA VAL A 780 1.12 -42.67 -18.01
C VAL A 780 0.81 -41.58 -19.05
N ARG A 781 0.33 -42.01 -20.22
CA ARG A 781 0.14 -41.12 -21.36
C ARG A 781 -1.28 -41.22 -21.95
N PHE A 782 -1.84 -40.05 -22.27
CA PHE A 782 -3.09 -39.91 -23.06
C PHE A 782 -2.75 -39.30 -24.43
N LYS A 783 -3.15 -39.97 -25.52
CA LYS A 783 -2.73 -39.56 -26.91
C LYS A 783 -1.23 -39.27 -27.01
N GLY A 784 -0.38 -40.08 -26.36
CA GLY A 784 1.07 -39.95 -26.38
C GLY A 784 1.66 -38.85 -25.47
N LYS A 785 0.84 -38.10 -24.72
CA LYS A 785 1.24 -36.98 -23.85
C LYS A 785 1.08 -37.35 -22.38
N SER A 786 2.10 -37.05 -21.55
CA SER A 786 2.05 -37.14 -20.09
C SER A 786 1.22 -35.98 -19.52
N ILE A 787 0.87 -36.08 -18.23
CA ILE A 787 0.14 -35.00 -17.54
C ILE A 787 0.96 -33.70 -17.48
N ALA A 788 2.28 -33.76 -17.40
CA ALA A 788 3.15 -32.59 -17.46
C ALA A 788 3.15 -31.95 -18.86
N ASP A 789 3.16 -32.78 -19.92
CA ASP A 789 3.09 -32.29 -21.30
C ASP A 789 1.74 -31.59 -21.56
N VAL A 790 0.65 -32.09 -20.93
CA VAL A 790 -0.68 -31.45 -21.00
C VAL A 790 -0.69 -30.09 -20.31
N LEU A 791 -0.07 -29.99 -19.14
CA LEU A 791 0.06 -28.70 -18.44
C LEU A 791 0.93 -27.71 -19.20
N ASP A 792 1.90 -28.17 -19.98
CA ASP A 792 2.78 -27.34 -20.84
C ASP A 792 2.12 -26.95 -22.17
N MET A 793 0.95 -27.48 -22.51
CA MET A 793 0.20 -27.07 -23.69
C MET A 793 -0.37 -25.68 -23.53
N THR A 794 -0.31 -24.88 -24.63
CA THR A 794 -1.10 -23.66 -24.72
C THR A 794 -2.60 -24.00 -24.78
N ILE A 795 -3.46 -23.07 -24.33
CA ILE A 795 -4.92 -23.25 -24.34
C ILE A 795 -5.43 -23.59 -25.74
N ASN A 796 -4.93 -22.90 -26.79
CA ASN A 796 -5.31 -23.21 -28.19
C ASN A 796 -5.02 -24.66 -28.55
N ARG A 797 -3.84 -25.16 -28.21
CA ARG A 797 -3.47 -26.56 -28.49
C ARG A 797 -4.25 -27.56 -27.62
N ALA A 798 -4.57 -27.15 -26.38
CA ALA A 798 -5.37 -28.00 -25.50
C ALA A 798 -6.81 -28.13 -25.99
N VAL A 799 -7.41 -27.09 -26.59
CA VAL A 799 -8.73 -27.14 -27.23
C VAL A 799 -8.75 -28.20 -28.35
N GLU A 800 -7.76 -28.21 -29.23
CA GLU A 800 -7.62 -29.21 -30.28
C GLU A 800 -7.36 -30.62 -29.71
N PHE A 801 -6.50 -30.74 -28.71
CA PHE A 801 -6.12 -32.01 -28.09
C PHE A 801 -7.30 -32.68 -27.36
N PHE A 802 -8.17 -31.92 -26.70
CA PHE A 802 -9.34 -32.41 -25.93
C PHE A 802 -10.67 -32.28 -26.70
N GLU A 803 -10.66 -32.14 -28.03
CA GLU A 803 -11.90 -32.01 -28.87
C GLU A 803 -12.97 -33.03 -28.54
N ASN A 804 -12.59 -34.29 -28.23
CA ASN A 804 -13.48 -35.41 -27.90
C ASN A 804 -13.74 -35.60 -26.40
N GLN A 805 -13.43 -34.59 -25.56
CA GLN A 805 -13.62 -34.59 -24.11
C GLN A 805 -14.49 -33.40 -23.68
N PRO A 806 -15.83 -33.48 -23.80
CA PRO A 806 -16.72 -32.31 -23.69
C PRO A 806 -16.62 -31.59 -22.34
N THR A 807 -16.43 -32.31 -21.23
CA THR A 807 -16.29 -31.73 -19.88
C THR A 807 -15.02 -30.90 -19.74
N ILE A 808 -13.92 -31.34 -20.34
CA ILE A 808 -12.64 -30.59 -20.34
C ILE A 808 -12.74 -29.47 -21.36
N LEU A 809 -13.21 -29.76 -22.57
CA LEU A 809 -13.31 -28.82 -23.67
C LEU A 809 -14.13 -27.58 -23.32
N SER A 810 -15.31 -27.76 -22.68
CA SER A 810 -16.16 -26.63 -22.32
C SER A 810 -15.46 -25.60 -21.42
N LYS A 811 -14.64 -26.06 -20.47
CA LYS A 811 -13.90 -25.18 -19.56
C LYS A 811 -12.69 -24.52 -20.23
N ILE A 812 -11.99 -25.25 -21.10
CA ILE A 812 -10.81 -24.71 -21.81
C ILE A 812 -11.23 -23.72 -22.90
N LYS A 813 -12.35 -23.96 -23.58
CA LYS A 813 -12.85 -23.10 -24.64
C LYS A 813 -13.21 -21.70 -24.13
N VAL A 814 -13.73 -21.57 -22.93
CA VAL A 814 -14.01 -20.27 -22.31
C VAL A 814 -12.73 -19.45 -22.07
N LEU A 815 -11.61 -20.12 -21.71
CA LEU A 815 -10.31 -19.46 -21.63
C LEU A 815 -9.83 -18.95 -22.99
N GLN A 816 -10.09 -19.69 -24.07
CA GLN A 816 -9.79 -19.24 -25.44
C GLN A 816 -10.70 -18.07 -25.84
N ASP A 817 -11.99 -18.12 -25.52
CA ASP A 817 -12.99 -17.08 -25.83
C ASP A 817 -12.67 -15.72 -25.20
N VAL A 818 -12.00 -15.69 -24.03
CA VAL A 818 -11.53 -14.45 -23.39
C VAL A 818 -10.16 -13.98 -23.88
N GLY A 819 -9.65 -14.56 -24.99
CA GLY A 819 -8.38 -14.14 -25.61
C GLY A 819 -7.13 -14.71 -24.94
N LEU A 820 -7.22 -15.74 -24.08
CA LEU A 820 -6.08 -16.36 -23.40
C LEU A 820 -5.53 -17.61 -24.10
N GLY A 821 -5.80 -17.79 -25.39
CA GLY A 821 -5.40 -18.97 -26.16
C GLY A 821 -3.90 -19.24 -26.16
N TYR A 822 -3.07 -18.24 -25.95
CA TYR A 822 -1.60 -18.32 -26.00
C TYR A 822 -0.95 -18.77 -24.68
N ILE A 823 -1.61 -18.61 -23.50
CA ILE A 823 -1.02 -19.01 -22.23
C ILE A 823 -1.05 -20.55 -22.08
N LYS A 824 -0.14 -21.08 -21.24
CA LYS A 824 -0.11 -22.51 -20.94
C LYS A 824 -1.10 -22.87 -19.83
N LEU A 825 -1.72 -24.04 -19.90
CA LEU A 825 -2.62 -24.54 -18.84
C LEU A 825 -1.98 -24.57 -17.46
N GLY A 826 -0.73 -24.97 -17.36
CA GLY A 826 0.08 -25.08 -16.14
C GLY A 826 0.96 -23.86 -15.86
N GLN A 827 0.77 -22.73 -16.54
CA GLN A 827 1.58 -21.52 -16.31
C GLN A 827 1.45 -21.05 -14.87
N PRO A 828 2.57 -20.85 -14.13
CA PRO A 828 2.49 -20.37 -12.75
C PRO A 828 1.75 -19.03 -12.65
N SER A 829 0.89 -18.88 -11.65
CA SER A 829 0.15 -17.62 -11.43
C SER A 829 1.05 -16.41 -11.19
N THR A 830 2.26 -16.63 -10.68
CA THR A 830 3.26 -15.60 -10.44
C THR A 830 3.88 -15.02 -11.73
N THR A 831 3.73 -15.72 -12.87
CA THR A 831 4.22 -15.27 -14.18
C THR A 831 3.14 -14.66 -15.06
N LEU A 832 1.88 -14.69 -14.61
CA LEU A 832 0.77 -14.04 -15.30
C LEU A 832 0.75 -12.54 -15.00
N SER A 833 0.42 -11.75 -16.00
CA SER A 833 0.12 -10.32 -15.82
C SER A 833 -1.19 -10.13 -15.04
N GLY A 834 -1.41 -8.92 -14.51
CA GLY A 834 -2.66 -8.56 -13.84
C GLY A 834 -3.89 -8.79 -14.72
N GLY A 835 -3.86 -8.34 -15.96
CA GLY A 835 -4.92 -8.52 -16.92
C GLY A 835 -5.14 -9.98 -17.36
N GLU A 836 -4.08 -10.80 -17.48
CA GLU A 836 -4.22 -12.24 -17.74
C GLU A 836 -4.89 -12.95 -16.57
N SER A 837 -4.48 -12.63 -15.33
CA SER A 837 -5.10 -13.17 -14.10
C SER A 837 -6.58 -12.82 -14.02
N GLN A 838 -6.93 -11.58 -14.32
CA GLN A 838 -8.30 -11.09 -14.36
C GLN A 838 -9.15 -11.83 -15.41
N ARG A 839 -8.63 -12.03 -16.62
CA ARG A 839 -9.33 -12.80 -17.68
C ARG A 839 -9.50 -14.27 -17.32
N VAL A 840 -8.57 -14.91 -16.61
CA VAL A 840 -8.76 -16.28 -16.09
C VAL A 840 -9.89 -16.32 -15.06
N LYS A 841 -9.99 -15.32 -14.16
CA LYS A 841 -11.12 -15.20 -13.20
C LYS A 841 -12.43 -15.06 -13.95
N LEU A 842 -12.50 -14.16 -14.93
CA LEU A 842 -13.69 -13.95 -15.76
C LEU A 842 -14.11 -15.24 -16.48
N ALA A 843 -13.15 -15.95 -17.12
CA ALA A 843 -13.41 -17.22 -17.77
C ALA A 843 -13.98 -18.27 -16.81
N THR A 844 -13.49 -18.31 -15.57
CA THR A 844 -13.99 -19.24 -14.55
C THR A 844 -15.45 -18.97 -14.19
N GLU A 845 -15.83 -17.69 -14.08
CA GLU A 845 -17.24 -17.34 -13.81
C GLU A 845 -18.14 -17.63 -15.02
N LEU A 846 -17.69 -17.34 -16.23
CA LEU A 846 -18.42 -17.66 -17.47
C LEU A 846 -18.68 -19.17 -17.67
N ALA A 847 -17.82 -20.04 -17.14
CA ALA A 847 -17.97 -21.48 -17.18
C ALA A 847 -19.04 -22.02 -16.21
N LYS A 848 -19.53 -21.20 -15.26
CA LYS A 848 -20.58 -21.59 -14.29
C LYS A 848 -21.96 -21.39 -14.88
N LYS A 849 -22.97 -22.07 -14.30
CA LYS A 849 -24.39 -21.78 -14.64
C LYS A 849 -24.73 -20.37 -14.15
N GLU A 850 -25.31 -19.60 -15.02
CA GLU A 850 -25.76 -18.24 -14.77
C GLU A 850 -27.21 -18.19 -14.33
N THR A 851 -27.56 -17.23 -13.46
CA THR A 851 -28.92 -16.97 -12.98
C THR A 851 -29.61 -15.85 -13.77
N GLY A 852 -28.87 -15.00 -14.46
CA GLY A 852 -29.36 -13.83 -15.18
C GLY A 852 -29.51 -12.57 -14.35
N ASN A 853 -29.26 -12.62 -13.02
CA ASN A 853 -29.38 -11.49 -12.10
C ASN A 853 -28.06 -11.25 -11.33
N THR A 854 -26.94 -11.59 -11.95
CA THR A 854 -25.60 -11.41 -11.33
C THR A 854 -25.03 -10.03 -11.65
N VAL A 855 -24.46 -9.36 -10.63
CA VAL A 855 -23.68 -8.13 -10.79
C VAL A 855 -22.20 -8.50 -10.87
N TYR A 856 -21.59 -8.22 -12.02
CA TYR A 856 -20.14 -8.35 -12.24
C TYR A 856 -19.47 -7.00 -12.04
N ILE A 857 -18.44 -6.93 -11.22
CA ILE A 857 -17.62 -5.73 -10.99
C ILE A 857 -16.22 -6.03 -11.52
N LEU A 858 -15.77 -5.21 -12.49
CA LEU A 858 -14.45 -5.32 -13.08
C LEU A 858 -13.68 -4.01 -12.88
N ASP A 859 -12.43 -4.13 -12.44
CA ASP A 859 -11.54 -3.00 -12.22
C ASP A 859 -10.46 -2.96 -13.29
N GLU A 860 -10.51 -1.94 -14.16
CA GLU A 860 -9.60 -1.69 -15.28
C GLU A 860 -9.27 -2.96 -16.12
N PRO A 861 -10.27 -3.64 -16.68
CA PRO A 861 -10.07 -4.92 -17.37
C PRO A 861 -9.32 -4.81 -18.70
N THR A 862 -9.11 -3.60 -19.25
CA THR A 862 -8.35 -3.37 -20.49
C THR A 862 -6.85 -3.20 -20.26
N THR A 863 -6.39 -3.30 -19.03
CA THR A 863 -4.98 -3.19 -18.67
C THR A 863 -4.12 -4.17 -19.48
N GLY A 864 -3.09 -3.66 -20.18
CA GLY A 864 -2.16 -4.46 -20.99
C GLY A 864 -2.76 -5.08 -22.25
N LEU A 865 -3.90 -4.58 -22.74
CA LEU A 865 -4.58 -5.09 -23.90
C LEU A 865 -4.35 -4.22 -25.14
N HIS A 866 -4.01 -4.87 -26.24
CA HIS A 866 -4.07 -4.27 -27.57
C HIS A 866 -5.54 -4.05 -27.99
N PHE A 867 -5.82 -3.14 -28.93
CA PHE A 867 -7.16 -2.82 -29.44
C PHE A 867 -7.98 -4.07 -29.81
N GLU A 868 -7.36 -5.05 -30.46
CA GLU A 868 -8.00 -6.32 -30.85
C GLU A 868 -8.41 -7.15 -29.62
N ASP A 869 -7.57 -7.17 -28.58
CA ASP A 869 -7.87 -7.88 -27.33
C ASP A 869 -9.03 -7.19 -26.59
N ILE A 870 -9.12 -5.86 -26.64
CA ILE A 870 -10.25 -5.06 -26.08
C ILE A 870 -11.54 -5.40 -26.83
N ARG A 871 -11.49 -5.51 -28.15
CA ARG A 871 -12.66 -5.92 -28.95
C ARG A 871 -13.18 -7.28 -28.54
N VAL A 872 -12.29 -8.26 -28.35
CA VAL A 872 -12.64 -9.61 -27.87
C VAL A 872 -13.25 -9.54 -26.48
N LEU A 873 -12.67 -8.79 -25.54
CA LEU A 873 -13.16 -8.61 -24.18
C LEU A 873 -14.56 -7.99 -24.16
N LEU A 874 -14.80 -6.92 -24.92
CA LEU A 874 -16.12 -6.30 -25.03
C LEU A 874 -17.17 -7.25 -25.57
N GLY A 875 -16.82 -8.12 -26.52
CA GLY A 875 -17.69 -9.19 -27.00
C GLY A 875 -18.10 -10.17 -25.90
N VAL A 876 -17.19 -10.45 -24.97
CA VAL A 876 -17.48 -11.30 -23.78
C VAL A 876 -18.38 -10.58 -22.79
N LEU A 877 -18.09 -9.32 -22.46
CA LEU A 877 -18.90 -8.52 -21.53
C LEU A 877 -20.33 -8.32 -22.06
N ASN A 878 -20.47 -8.04 -23.35
CA ASN A 878 -21.78 -7.91 -23.99
C ASN A 878 -22.61 -9.22 -23.90
N ARG A 879 -21.97 -10.39 -24.12
CA ARG A 879 -22.66 -11.69 -23.94
C ARG A 879 -23.15 -11.91 -22.51
N LEU A 880 -22.46 -11.41 -21.48
CA LEU A 880 -22.92 -11.45 -20.10
C LEU A 880 -24.18 -10.60 -19.92
N VAL A 881 -24.17 -9.36 -20.45
CA VAL A 881 -25.32 -8.44 -20.37
C VAL A 881 -26.52 -8.98 -21.13
N GLU A 882 -26.33 -9.56 -22.31
CA GLU A 882 -27.39 -10.17 -23.13
C GLU A 882 -28.10 -11.32 -22.43
N ARG A 883 -27.45 -11.96 -21.44
CA ARG A 883 -28.05 -12.99 -20.59
C ARG A 883 -28.77 -12.43 -19.35
N GLY A 884 -28.98 -11.11 -19.28
CA GLY A 884 -29.67 -10.43 -18.19
C GLY A 884 -28.78 -9.94 -17.05
N ASN A 885 -27.46 -10.22 -17.06
CA ASN A 885 -26.57 -9.80 -16.00
C ASN A 885 -26.23 -8.30 -16.09
N THR A 886 -25.82 -7.71 -14.98
CA THR A 886 -25.30 -6.35 -14.92
C THR A 886 -23.78 -6.39 -14.86
N VAL A 887 -23.14 -5.58 -15.68
CA VAL A 887 -21.67 -5.49 -15.70
C VAL A 887 -21.24 -4.06 -15.39
N ILE A 888 -20.58 -3.86 -14.26
CA ILE A 888 -20.00 -2.58 -13.82
C ILE A 888 -18.51 -2.62 -14.06
N VAL A 889 -17.99 -1.69 -14.86
CA VAL A 889 -16.58 -1.61 -15.23
C VAL A 889 -16.02 -0.27 -14.79
N ILE A 890 -14.95 -0.26 -14.00
CA ILE A 890 -14.16 0.95 -13.75
C ILE A 890 -13.16 1.07 -14.88
N GLU A 891 -13.22 2.16 -15.69
CA GLU A 891 -12.37 2.28 -16.88
C GLU A 891 -12.01 3.72 -17.25
N HIS A 892 -10.86 3.83 -17.93
CA HIS A 892 -10.34 5.05 -18.52
C HIS A 892 -10.21 4.95 -20.06
N ASN A 893 -10.27 3.73 -20.59
CA ASN A 893 -10.14 3.48 -22.02
C ASN A 893 -11.38 3.98 -22.78
N LEU A 894 -11.17 4.91 -23.70
CA LEU A 894 -12.27 5.55 -24.45
C LEU A 894 -13.05 4.56 -25.33
N ASP A 895 -12.43 3.46 -25.76
CA ASP A 895 -13.10 2.43 -26.56
C ASP A 895 -14.13 1.65 -25.75
N VAL A 896 -13.87 1.43 -24.46
CA VAL A 896 -14.83 0.84 -23.54
C VAL A 896 -15.91 1.85 -23.14
N ILE A 897 -15.50 3.08 -22.85
CA ILE A 897 -16.44 4.16 -22.47
C ILE A 897 -17.46 4.40 -23.59
N LYS A 898 -17.03 4.49 -24.86
CA LYS A 898 -17.95 4.69 -26.00
C LYS A 898 -18.86 3.48 -26.25
N ALA A 899 -18.44 2.27 -25.86
CA ALA A 899 -19.20 1.03 -26.05
C ALA A 899 -20.19 0.73 -24.91
N ALA A 900 -20.11 1.43 -23.77
CA ALA A 900 -20.97 1.22 -22.60
C ALA A 900 -22.42 1.66 -22.83
N ASP A 901 -23.39 1.02 -22.19
CA ASP A 901 -24.81 1.42 -22.24
C ASP A 901 -25.08 2.64 -21.32
N TYR A 902 -24.38 2.71 -20.18
CA TYR A 902 -24.56 3.73 -19.15
C TYR A 902 -23.23 4.16 -18.57
N LEU A 903 -23.05 5.45 -18.33
CA LEU A 903 -21.84 6.05 -17.78
C LEU A 903 -22.13 6.70 -16.43
N ILE A 904 -21.14 6.58 -15.53
CA ILE A 904 -21.07 7.31 -14.26
C ILE A 904 -19.73 8.03 -14.25
N ASP A 905 -19.72 9.35 -14.37
CA ASP A 905 -18.50 10.17 -14.41
C ASP A 905 -18.25 10.87 -13.07
N MET A 906 -17.08 10.59 -12.48
CA MET A 906 -16.67 11.07 -11.17
C MET A 906 -15.61 12.18 -11.29
N GLY A 907 -15.73 13.24 -10.45
CA GLY A 907 -14.77 14.33 -10.50
C GLY A 907 -15.06 15.43 -9.48
N PRO A 908 -14.75 16.71 -9.86
CA PRO A 908 -14.11 17.20 -11.09
C PRO A 908 -12.60 16.95 -11.15
N GLY A 909 -11.91 16.89 -9.99
CA GLY A 909 -10.47 16.62 -9.86
C GLY A 909 -10.18 15.32 -9.13
N GLY A 910 -8.92 15.15 -8.71
CA GLY A 910 -8.49 14.06 -7.83
C GLY A 910 -8.46 14.50 -6.35
N GLY A 911 -8.34 13.54 -5.42
CA GLY A 911 -8.19 13.80 -4.00
C GLY A 911 -9.34 14.63 -3.40
N ARG A 912 -9.00 15.70 -2.69
CA ARG A 912 -9.99 16.57 -2.03
C ARG A 912 -10.92 17.30 -3.00
N GLU A 913 -10.48 17.58 -4.23
CA GLU A 913 -11.27 18.22 -5.27
C GLU A 913 -12.23 17.24 -5.96
N GLY A 914 -12.00 15.93 -5.83
CA GLY A 914 -12.83 14.86 -6.36
C GLY A 914 -14.03 14.50 -5.48
N GLY A 915 -14.51 13.28 -5.66
CA GLY A 915 -15.51 12.64 -4.80
C GLY A 915 -16.94 13.12 -5.06
N ARG A 916 -17.23 13.69 -6.22
CA ARG A 916 -18.58 14.09 -6.63
C ARG A 916 -19.01 13.34 -7.89
N LEU A 917 -20.28 13.04 -7.99
CA LEU A 917 -20.90 12.61 -9.22
C LEU A 917 -21.06 13.84 -10.13
N LEU A 918 -20.44 13.81 -11.31
CA LEU A 918 -20.54 14.88 -12.31
C LEU A 918 -21.66 14.63 -13.30
N PHE A 919 -21.80 13.37 -13.71
CA PHE A 919 -22.75 12.99 -14.74
C PHE A 919 -23.14 11.51 -14.58
N GLU A 920 -24.38 11.19 -14.90
CA GLU A 920 -24.91 9.85 -15.11
C GLU A 920 -25.84 9.84 -16.33
N GLY A 921 -25.72 8.82 -17.19
CA GLY A 921 -26.49 8.74 -18.43
C GLY A 921 -25.76 8.00 -19.55
N THR A 922 -26.16 8.22 -20.81
CA THR A 922 -25.50 7.57 -21.96
C THR A 922 -24.21 8.28 -22.39
N PRO A 923 -23.29 7.60 -23.11
CA PRO A 923 -22.09 8.23 -23.65
C PRO A 923 -22.36 9.48 -24.51
N GLU A 924 -23.42 9.45 -25.33
CA GLU A 924 -23.80 10.56 -26.19
C GLU A 924 -24.24 11.79 -25.37
N GLN A 925 -25.01 11.56 -24.31
CA GLN A 925 -25.45 12.61 -23.39
C GLN A 925 -24.25 13.24 -22.67
N LEU A 926 -23.27 12.45 -22.22
CA LEU A 926 -22.05 12.98 -21.61
C LEU A 926 -21.27 13.85 -22.61
N ALA A 927 -21.08 13.38 -23.84
CA ALA A 927 -20.36 14.12 -24.87
C ALA A 927 -21.02 15.46 -25.21
N GLN A 928 -22.36 15.57 -25.10
CA GLN A 928 -23.14 16.80 -25.33
C GLN A 928 -23.15 17.72 -24.11
N SER A 929 -23.05 17.17 -22.89
CA SER A 929 -23.16 17.95 -21.65
C SER A 929 -22.01 18.94 -21.45
N GLY A 930 -20.82 18.63 -21.98
CA GLY A 930 -19.60 19.43 -21.77
C GLY A 930 -19.09 19.42 -20.31
N VAL A 931 -19.62 18.52 -19.44
CA VAL A 931 -19.27 18.45 -18.04
C VAL A 931 -18.08 17.49 -17.86
N GLY A 932 -17.11 17.87 -17.05
CA GLY A 932 -15.93 17.07 -16.75
C GLY A 932 -14.93 16.96 -17.90
N TYR A 933 -13.80 16.32 -17.63
CA TYR A 933 -12.74 16.15 -18.63
C TYR A 933 -13.08 15.03 -19.63
N THR A 934 -13.78 13.98 -19.18
CA THR A 934 -14.15 12.83 -20.00
C THR A 934 -15.01 13.22 -21.21
N SER A 935 -15.92 14.19 -21.03
CA SER A 935 -16.85 14.65 -22.09
C SER A 935 -16.12 15.17 -23.33
N ALA A 936 -15.04 15.93 -23.16
CA ALA A 936 -14.28 16.51 -24.26
C ALA A 936 -13.60 15.44 -25.10
N PHE A 937 -12.92 14.47 -24.47
CA PHE A 937 -12.26 13.35 -25.16
C PHE A 937 -13.26 12.40 -25.83
N LEU A 938 -14.38 12.13 -25.15
CA LEU A 938 -15.43 11.26 -25.67
C LEU A 938 -16.10 11.87 -26.91
N LYS A 939 -16.32 13.19 -26.93
CA LYS A 939 -16.85 13.92 -28.09
C LYS A 939 -15.96 13.75 -29.31
N GLU A 940 -14.64 13.86 -29.17
CA GLU A 940 -13.69 13.64 -30.27
C GLU A 940 -13.77 12.23 -30.84
N VAL A 941 -13.88 11.22 -29.97
CA VAL A 941 -13.91 9.79 -30.38
C VAL A 941 -15.25 9.44 -31.04
N LEU A 942 -16.38 9.91 -30.51
CA LEU A 942 -17.70 9.67 -31.10
C LEU A 942 -17.83 10.37 -32.46
N HIS A 943 -17.27 11.56 -32.62
CA HIS A 943 -17.27 12.27 -33.91
C HIS A 943 -16.41 11.55 -34.97
N LYS A 944 -15.28 10.94 -34.57
CA LYS A 944 -14.49 10.10 -35.47
C LYS A 944 -15.25 8.83 -35.87
N ALA A 945 -16.06 8.25 -34.98
CA ALA A 945 -16.84 7.03 -35.27
C ALA A 945 -18.07 7.30 -36.16
N HIS A 946 -18.68 8.47 -36.06
CA HIS A 946 -19.85 8.88 -36.84
C HIS A 946 -19.63 10.31 -37.41
N PRO A 947 -18.86 10.48 -38.51
CA PRO A 947 -18.54 11.81 -39.06
C PRO A 947 -19.76 12.57 -39.57
N ASN A 948 -20.92 11.92 -39.69
CA ASN A 948 -22.18 12.50 -40.23
C ASN A 948 -23.31 12.54 -39.17
N ALA A 949 -23.07 12.32 -37.88
CA ALA A 949 -24.06 12.38 -36.82
C ALA A 949 -24.05 13.71 -36.06
#